data_4d8953796a1b9aeb4d1938b59376a297
#
_entry.id   4d8953796a1b9aeb4d1938b59376a297
#
_cell.length_a   1.000
_cell.length_b   1.000
_cell.length_c   1.000
_cell.angle_alpha   90.00
_cell.angle_beta   90.00
_cell.angle_gamma   90.00
#
_symmetry.space_group_name_H-M   'P 1'
#
loop_
_entity.id
_entity.type
_entity.pdbx_description
1 polymer ?
#
loop_
_entity_poly.entity_id
_entity_poly.type
_entity_poly.pdbx_seq_one_letter_code
_entity_poly.pdbx_strand_id
1 'polypeptide(L)'
;MSQFLSSNEMFINMKDVPRWDPKKNYFDQEISTLEFYEEERRKITEGVMINGYYVHPWLYWHINFFKTPIPTKNAQGRDVEKIMCPPIDDNFLYIIENYQEAEKNNLGLCLFGTRGFAKSTALSSLITFTNSTRANGTTSVIGGSDLDLKAISKLIQTGFNKVNPAFFVPQLISEWDSLVEIGLKEKDGFRIPHSHISITNANKGTAKSSEKGAGLSPVGFIMDEIGKFNFKDILNSALPSFITPTGAKLVHVLSGTSGNEELSKDAKEVLSNPEDYSLITMDWDKLERNVDPDYVTWERSKKQKFSVFVPAQMSYRLAVPKVDSTLDKYLGIKNEDLSKIKVKVTDWGTAKQVLTDKLNSLKKEESKEKQRMYYPLEIDDVFLTSSSNPFPTALIDKRIRFLEDEGLIGKSVEIYRHNGRVMQEFSPKKRAEVSHSGGEADAPAILFGEVPEITPPKFTYVSGLDDYKLDQSETSSLGAFYIIKRRNLEPNSPCEKIVLSQAARPFRHSDFHKDCEKHLDVWNAVCNMEAVDVSFKQHLDTKNKSEQCLAPSISFSNSVQTGNYKLTTKFGVYPTAGNKSYMFNLVVDFTKEEHVVGIDEDGNEIVKHGVDFIDDIDLLKEMLSYKKGGNFDRITAFMHALAYARELDKNNVRPDQKEKTVKPIAFQGSDERKKLQMNAFSFRNLKIF
;
A
#
# COMPACT_ATOMS: atom_id res chain seq x y z
N MET A 1 -2.94 36.95 -2.36
CA MET A 1 -2.74 36.27 -1.06
C MET A 1 -2.08 37.16 0.00
N SER A 2 -1.04 37.96 -0.33
CA SER A 2 -0.29 38.76 0.62
C SER A 2 -1.13 39.85 1.34
N GLN A 3 -1.95 40.63 0.62
CA GLN A 3 -2.83 41.64 1.20
C GLN A 3 -3.95 41.03 2.03
N PHE A 4 -4.42 39.86 1.63
CA PHE A 4 -5.46 39.10 2.31
C PHE A 4 -5.02 38.59 3.68
N LEU A 5 -3.83 38.00 3.79
CA LEU A 5 -3.32 37.46 5.05
C LEU A 5 -2.93 38.57 6.07
N SER A 6 -2.76 39.80 5.63
CA SER A 6 -2.49 40.95 6.48
C SER A 6 -3.74 41.59 7.09
N SER A 7 -4.95 41.21 6.63
CA SER A 7 -6.18 41.83 7.08
C SER A 7 -6.66 41.31 8.43
N ASN A 8 -6.78 42.17 9.40
CA ASN A 8 -7.42 41.89 10.70
C ASN A 8 -8.92 41.56 10.56
N GLU A 9 -9.54 41.90 9.41
CA GLU A 9 -10.97 41.66 9.14
C GLU A 9 -11.28 40.14 8.98
N MET A 10 -10.26 39.30 8.71
CA MET A 10 -10.45 37.86 8.69
C MET A 10 -10.76 37.23 10.04
N PHE A 11 -10.33 37.88 11.11
CA PHE A 11 -10.38 37.31 12.44
C PHE A 11 -11.37 38.08 13.32
N ILE A 12 -12.26 37.36 13.99
CA ILE A 12 -13.14 37.94 15.00
C ILE A 12 -12.28 38.38 16.18
N ASN A 13 -12.32 39.67 16.49
CA ASN A 13 -11.76 40.20 17.71
C ASN A 13 -12.71 39.90 18.88
N MET A 14 -12.36 38.93 19.71
CA MET A 14 -13.19 38.49 20.83
C MET A 14 -13.50 39.59 21.86
N LYS A 15 -12.76 40.70 21.84
CA LYS A 15 -13.04 41.86 22.70
C LYS A 15 -14.21 42.72 22.18
N ASP A 16 -14.45 42.66 20.88
CA ASP A 16 -15.47 43.46 20.19
C ASP A 16 -16.78 42.68 19.99
N VAL A 17 -16.82 41.40 20.42
CA VAL A 17 -18.04 40.58 20.32
C VAL A 17 -19.10 41.09 21.31
N PRO A 18 -20.24 41.55 20.82
CA PRO A 18 -21.34 41.98 21.66
C PRO A 18 -21.83 40.85 22.57
N ARG A 19 -22.23 41.18 23.78
CA ARG A 19 -22.71 40.20 24.74
C ARG A 19 -24.11 39.73 24.40
N TRP A 20 -24.22 38.45 24.00
CA TRP A 20 -25.51 37.82 23.88
C TRP A 20 -26.14 37.56 25.25
N ASP A 21 -27.39 38.02 25.47
CA ASP A 21 -28.14 37.73 26.69
C ASP A 21 -29.01 36.47 26.49
N PRO A 22 -28.65 35.31 27.08
CA PRO A 22 -29.38 34.07 26.90
C PRO A 22 -30.75 34.05 27.56
N LYS A 23 -31.09 35.06 28.35
CA LYS A 23 -32.39 35.21 28.99
C LYS A 23 -33.41 35.96 28.14
N LYS A 24 -32.94 36.67 27.12
CA LYS A 24 -33.78 37.40 26.18
C LYS A 24 -34.09 36.54 24.96
N ASN A 25 -35.28 36.69 24.42
CA ASN A 25 -35.62 36.15 23.10
C ASN A 25 -34.80 36.84 22.02
N TYR A 26 -34.71 36.23 20.83
CA TYR A 26 -33.97 36.77 19.68
C TYR A 26 -34.34 38.25 19.41
N PHE A 27 -35.64 38.55 19.32
CA PHE A 27 -36.15 39.90 19.03
C PHE A 27 -36.00 40.91 20.16
N ASP A 28 -35.68 40.47 21.38
CA ASP A 28 -35.48 41.32 22.53
C ASP A 28 -33.99 41.65 22.80
N GLN A 29 -33.09 41.16 21.92
CA GLN A 29 -31.67 41.53 21.98
C GLN A 29 -31.48 42.97 21.51
N GLU A 30 -30.32 43.56 21.85
CA GLU A 30 -29.93 44.86 21.30
C GLU A 30 -29.74 44.75 19.78
N ILE A 31 -30.19 45.75 19.00
CA ILE A 31 -30.10 45.77 17.55
C ILE A 31 -28.66 45.55 17.08
N SER A 32 -27.71 46.25 17.66
CA SER A 32 -26.28 46.09 17.32
C SER A 32 -25.75 44.68 17.57
N THR A 33 -26.28 43.98 18.56
CA THR A 33 -25.97 42.59 18.86
C THR A 33 -26.53 41.67 17.77
N LEU A 34 -27.77 41.87 17.38
CA LEU A 34 -28.40 41.09 16.30
C LEU A 34 -27.67 41.27 14.95
N GLU A 35 -27.41 42.55 14.60
CA GLU A 35 -26.69 42.88 13.36
C GLU A 35 -25.32 42.20 13.30
N PHE A 36 -24.57 42.20 14.41
CA PHE A 36 -23.29 41.49 14.48
C PHE A 36 -23.42 40.02 14.25
N TYR A 37 -24.33 39.32 14.94
CA TYR A 37 -24.47 37.88 14.83
C TYR A 37 -25.07 37.45 13.48
N GLU A 38 -25.93 38.26 12.88
CA GLU A 38 -26.45 38.03 11.53
C GLU A 38 -25.35 38.14 10.47
N GLU A 39 -24.51 39.15 10.59
CA GLU A 39 -23.36 39.34 9.70
C GLU A 39 -22.37 38.18 9.82
N GLU A 40 -22.05 37.75 11.05
CA GLU A 40 -21.19 36.59 11.25
C GLU A 40 -21.80 35.30 10.69
N ARG A 41 -23.11 35.11 10.84
CA ARG A 41 -23.84 34.00 10.22
C ARG A 41 -23.79 34.06 8.69
N ARG A 42 -23.93 35.21 8.09
CA ARG A 42 -23.79 35.43 6.65
C ARG A 42 -22.39 35.01 6.17
N LYS A 43 -21.33 35.43 6.88
CA LYS A 43 -19.96 35.10 6.55
C LYS A 43 -19.70 33.59 6.61
N ILE A 44 -20.29 32.83 7.54
CA ILE A 44 -20.13 31.36 7.62
C ILE A 44 -21.03 30.62 6.64
N THR A 45 -21.98 31.27 5.98
CA THR A 45 -22.86 30.62 4.96
C THR A 45 -22.50 31.00 3.55
N GLU A 46 -22.16 32.28 3.32
CA GLU A 46 -21.93 32.84 1.98
C GLU A 46 -20.46 33.17 1.71
N GLY A 47 -19.64 33.23 2.75
CA GLY A 47 -18.28 33.76 2.66
C GLY A 47 -18.24 35.29 2.71
N VAL A 48 -17.05 35.83 2.55
CA VAL A 48 -16.83 37.29 2.61
C VAL A 48 -15.69 37.71 1.69
N MET A 49 -15.82 38.86 1.06
CA MET A 49 -14.74 39.51 0.32
C MET A 49 -13.90 40.39 1.26
N ILE A 50 -12.59 40.11 1.31
CA ILE A 50 -11.65 40.91 2.10
C ILE A 50 -10.48 41.29 1.21
N ASN A 51 -10.27 42.58 0.99
CA ASN A 51 -9.23 43.12 0.13
C ASN A 51 -9.16 42.44 -1.29
N GLY A 52 -10.34 42.18 -1.87
CA GLY A 52 -10.42 41.56 -3.18
C GLY A 52 -10.21 40.03 -3.22
N TYR A 53 -10.03 39.41 -2.05
CA TYR A 53 -9.95 37.94 -1.94
C TYR A 53 -11.23 37.40 -1.32
N TYR A 54 -11.77 36.35 -1.94
CA TYR A 54 -12.95 35.66 -1.39
C TYR A 54 -12.52 34.66 -0.32
N VAL A 55 -12.92 34.95 0.91
CA VAL A 55 -12.77 34.07 2.07
C VAL A 55 -13.90 33.06 2.04
N HIS A 56 -13.60 31.85 1.71
CA HIS A 56 -14.58 30.78 1.67
C HIS A 56 -15.23 30.54 3.05
N PRO A 57 -16.51 30.21 3.14
CA PRO A 57 -17.23 29.95 4.40
C PRO A 57 -16.50 28.96 5.33
N TRP A 58 -16.02 27.85 4.78
CA TRP A 58 -15.25 26.87 5.56
C TRP A 58 -13.94 27.42 6.12
N LEU A 59 -13.19 28.23 5.35
CA LEU A 59 -11.99 28.91 5.88
C LEU A 59 -12.36 29.84 7.03
N TYR A 60 -13.41 30.66 6.86
CA TYR A 60 -13.88 31.58 7.90
C TYR A 60 -14.29 30.83 9.17
N TRP A 61 -15.02 29.68 9.00
CA TRP A 61 -15.38 28.79 10.10
C TRP A 61 -14.13 28.24 10.82
N HIS A 62 -13.18 27.70 10.06
CA HIS A 62 -11.97 27.05 10.60
C HIS A 62 -11.16 27.96 11.52
N ILE A 63 -11.00 29.23 11.15
CA ILE A 63 -10.14 30.17 11.87
C ILE A 63 -10.85 30.90 12.99
N ASN A 64 -12.18 30.99 13.00
CA ASN A 64 -12.94 31.75 13.96
C ASN A 64 -13.80 30.91 14.90
N PHE A 65 -14.34 29.79 14.45
CA PHE A 65 -15.32 29.00 15.20
C PHE A 65 -14.82 27.61 15.60
N PHE A 66 -14.17 26.90 14.71
CA PHE A 66 -13.69 25.56 14.99
C PHE A 66 -12.52 25.56 15.98
N LYS A 67 -12.68 24.87 17.12
CA LYS A 67 -11.65 24.78 18.16
C LYS A 67 -11.18 23.34 18.31
N THR A 68 -9.86 23.17 18.46
CA THR A 68 -9.20 21.88 18.61
C THR A 68 -8.02 21.98 19.58
N PRO A 69 -7.58 20.87 20.17
CA PRO A 69 -6.34 20.86 20.95
C PRO A 69 -5.14 21.15 20.04
N ILE A 70 -4.43 22.21 20.33
CA ILE A 70 -3.22 22.61 19.61
C ILE A 70 -2.03 22.50 20.56
N PRO A 71 -0.99 21.71 20.22
CA PRO A 71 0.24 21.66 20.98
C PRO A 71 0.91 23.03 21.03
N THR A 72 1.20 23.52 22.20
CA THR A 72 1.85 24.83 22.45
C THR A 72 2.85 24.70 23.59
N LYS A 73 3.67 25.72 23.80
CA LYS A 73 4.49 25.84 25.00
C LYS A 73 3.86 26.82 25.99
N ASN A 74 3.87 26.45 27.26
CA ASN A 74 3.46 27.39 28.34
C ASN A 74 4.57 28.42 28.60
N ALA A 75 4.32 29.33 29.52
CA ALA A 75 5.27 30.37 29.92
C ALA A 75 6.61 29.80 30.46
N GLN A 76 6.63 28.55 30.93
CA GLN A 76 7.80 27.85 31.44
C GLN A 76 8.47 26.96 30.35
N GLY A 77 8.07 27.08 29.08
CA GLY A 77 8.63 26.32 27.95
C GLY A 77 8.19 24.83 27.89
N ARG A 78 7.27 24.40 28.75
CA ARG A 78 6.76 23.00 28.76
C ARG A 78 5.68 22.83 27.69
N ASP A 79 5.67 21.67 27.04
CA ASP A 79 4.63 21.34 26.07
C ASP A 79 3.29 21.15 26.77
N VAL A 80 2.27 21.83 26.27
CA VAL A 80 0.88 21.80 26.75
C VAL A 80 -0.06 21.82 25.55
N GLU A 81 -1.25 21.25 25.70
CA GLU A 81 -2.32 21.40 24.73
C GLU A 81 -3.24 22.56 25.12
N LYS A 82 -3.47 23.47 24.18
CA LYS A 82 -4.43 24.56 24.34
C LYS A 82 -5.56 24.40 23.32
N ILE A 83 -6.79 24.46 23.82
CA ILE A 83 -7.97 24.42 22.94
C ILE A 83 -8.17 25.83 22.35
N MET A 84 -7.96 25.93 21.05
CA MET A 84 -8.07 27.16 20.29
C MET A 84 -8.38 26.89 18.82
N CYS A 85 -8.76 27.92 18.07
CA CYS A 85 -8.86 27.79 16.63
C CYS A 85 -7.48 27.47 16.04
N PRO A 86 -7.40 26.52 15.09
CA PRO A 86 -6.12 26.18 14.48
C PRO A 86 -5.56 27.39 13.73
N PRO A 87 -4.23 27.57 13.70
CA PRO A 87 -3.61 28.55 12.84
C PRO A 87 -3.83 28.18 11.38
N ILE A 88 -3.86 29.17 10.51
CA ILE A 88 -3.80 28.93 9.07
C ILE A 88 -2.37 28.45 8.74
N ASP A 89 -2.25 27.40 7.96
CA ASP A 89 -1.00 26.96 7.38
C ASP A 89 -1.15 26.76 5.87
N ASP A 90 -0.01 26.62 5.18
CA ASP A 90 0.03 26.51 3.74
C ASP A 90 -0.80 25.33 3.22
N ASN A 91 -0.79 24.22 3.95
CA ASN A 91 -1.55 23.03 3.54
C ASN A 91 -3.05 23.27 3.65
N PHE A 92 -3.50 23.95 4.71
CA PHE A 92 -4.92 24.19 4.86
C PHE A 92 -5.44 25.15 3.78
N LEU A 93 -4.68 26.21 3.47
CA LEU A 93 -5.01 27.09 2.36
C LEU A 93 -5.07 26.36 1.02
N TYR A 94 -4.10 25.49 0.77
CA TYR A 94 -4.08 24.66 -0.44
C TYR A 94 -5.29 23.71 -0.52
N ILE A 95 -5.68 23.09 0.62
CA ILE A 95 -6.88 22.25 0.70
C ILE A 95 -8.13 23.07 0.42
N ILE A 96 -8.28 24.24 1.01
CA ILE A 96 -9.42 25.14 0.81
C ILE A 96 -9.54 25.57 -0.64
N GLU A 97 -8.46 25.97 -1.28
CA GLU A 97 -8.48 26.38 -2.69
C GLU A 97 -8.93 25.24 -3.60
N ASN A 98 -8.45 24.02 -3.35
CA ASN A 98 -8.88 22.85 -4.11
C ASN A 98 -10.33 22.44 -3.79
N TYR A 99 -10.77 22.60 -2.54
CA TYR A 99 -12.17 22.36 -2.17
C TYR A 99 -13.12 23.35 -2.89
N GLN A 100 -12.77 24.63 -2.94
CA GLN A 100 -13.54 25.63 -3.69
C GLN A 100 -13.65 25.27 -5.17
N GLU A 101 -12.56 24.81 -5.77
CA GLU A 101 -12.57 24.42 -7.18
C GLU A 101 -13.41 23.14 -7.39
N ALA A 102 -13.35 22.19 -6.47
CA ALA A 102 -14.20 21.00 -6.48
C ALA A 102 -15.69 21.38 -6.37
N GLU A 103 -16.05 22.28 -5.46
CA GLU A 103 -17.41 22.78 -5.27
C GLU A 103 -17.94 23.48 -6.53
N LYS A 104 -17.14 24.38 -7.12
CA LYS A 104 -17.49 25.09 -8.36
C LYS A 104 -17.75 24.15 -9.53
N ASN A 105 -17.00 23.05 -9.63
CA ASN A 105 -17.12 22.09 -10.73
C ASN A 105 -18.04 20.90 -10.39
N ASN A 106 -18.71 20.89 -9.23
CA ASN A 106 -19.52 19.78 -8.75
C ASN A 106 -18.76 18.43 -8.72
N LEU A 107 -17.50 18.46 -8.29
CA LEU A 107 -16.62 17.30 -8.17
C LEU A 107 -16.31 16.99 -6.69
N GLY A 108 -15.79 15.80 -6.44
CA GLY A 108 -15.22 15.44 -5.14
C GLY A 108 -13.75 15.84 -5.02
N LEU A 109 -13.20 15.62 -3.83
CA LEU A 109 -11.81 15.88 -3.49
C LEU A 109 -11.16 14.59 -3.00
N CYS A 110 -10.05 14.17 -3.59
CA CYS A 110 -9.22 13.12 -3.02
C CYS A 110 -7.93 13.74 -2.49
N LEU A 111 -7.72 13.63 -1.17
CA LEU A 111 -6.66 14.31 -0.44
C LEU A 111 -5.67 13.29 0.11
N PHE A 112 -4.52 13.20 -0.52
CA PHE A 112 -3.38 12.41 -0.06
C PHE A 112 -2.24 13.30 0.41
N GLY A 113 -1.39 12.77 1.28
CA GLY A 113 -0.22 13.53 1.71
C GLY A 113 0.52 12.93 2.88
N THR A 114 1.47 13.71 3.34
CA THR A 114 2.38 13.36 4.43
C THR A 114 1.67 13.17 5.77
N ARG A 115 2.26 12.37 6.65
CA ARG A 115 1.81 12.35 8.05
C ARG A 115 2.01 13.70 8.71
N GLY A 116 1.02 14.13 9.47
CA GLY A 116 1.10 15.36 10.26
C GLY A 116 0.68 16.64 9.54
N PHE A 117 0.16 16.59 8.30
CA PHE A 117 -0.38 17.77 7.61
C PHE A 117 -1.76 18.23 8.13
N ALA A 118 -2.13 17.80 9.32
CA ALA A 118 -3.40 18.15 9.97
C ALA A 118 -4.67 17.70 9.21
N LYS A 119 -4.59 16.67 8.38
CA LYS A 119 -5.72 16.09 7.65
C LYS A 119 -6.96 15.90 8.51
N SER A 120 -6.85 15.18 9.62
CA SER A 120 -7.98 14.92 10.54
C SER A 120 -8.55 16.20 11.15
N THR A 121 -7.72 17.21 11.37
CA THR A 121 -8.16 18.53 11.83
C THR A 121 -8.98 19.25 10.75
N ALA A 122 -8.50 19.24 9.50
CA ALA A 122 -9.20 19.81 8.36
C ALA A 122 -10.55 19.10 8.12
N LEU A 123 -10.55 17.77 8.09
CA LEU A 123 -11.78 16.99 7.91
C LEU A 123 -12.79 17.22 9.06
N SER A 124 -12.34 17.23 10.31
CA SER A 124 -13.21 17.52 11.45
C SER A 124 -13.79 18.91 11.39
N SER A 125 -12.98 19.89 10.93
CA SER A 125 -13.46 21.25 10.69
C SER A 125 -14.52 21.31 9.59
N LEU A 126 -14.32 20.58 8.48
CA LEU A 126 -15.31 20.49 7.41
C LEU A 126 -16.62 19.86 7.90
N ILE A 127 -16.52 18.77 8.67
CA ILE A 127 -17.69 18.07 9.22
C ILE A 127 -18.48 19.01 10.14
N THR A 128 -17.78 19.70 11.07
CA THR A 128 -18.45 20.65 11.98
C THR A 128 -19.05 21.84 11.23
N PHE A 129 -18.35 22.37 10.23
CA PHE A 129 -18.86 23.40 9.33
C PHE A 129 -20.13 22.96 8.62
N THR A 130 -20.09 21.83 7.91
CA THR A 130 -21.22 21.32 7.14
C THR A 130 -22.46 21.10 8.01
N ASN A 131 -22.28 20.50 9.18
CA ASN A 131 -23.39 20.20 10.08
C ASN A 131 -23.90 21.41 10.87
N SER A 132 -23.11 22.47 10.99
CA SER A 132 -23.57 23.74 11.58
C SER A 132 -24.34 24.64 10.61
N THR A 133 -24.03 24.50 9.31
CA THR A 133 -24.63 25.36 8.27
C THR A 133 -25.77 24.71 7.50
N ARG A 134 -25.88 23.38 7.53
CA ARG A 134 -26.90 22.61 6.81
C ARG A 134 -27.82 21.86 7.77
N ALA A 135 -29.04 22.35 7.90
CA ALA A 135 -30.06 21.70 8.73
C ALA A 135 -30.62 20.42 8.09
N ASN A 136 -31.12 19.52 8.94
CA ASN A 136 -31.85 18.30 8.56
C ASN A 136 -31.07 17.33 7.68
N GLY A 137 -29.73 17.39 7.72
CA GLY A 137 -28.87 16.53 6.94
C GLY A 137 -28.05 15.57 7.76
N THR A 138 -27.54 14.54 7.10
CA THR A 138 -26.59 13.58 7.69
C THR A 138 -25.25 13.69 6.98
N THR A 139 -24.17 13.85 7.74
CA THR A 139 -22.81 13.68 7.22
C THR A 139 -22.33 12.27 7.52
N SER A 140 -21.95 11.55 6.48
CA SER A 140 -21.37 10.20 6.61
C SER A 140 -19.86 10.27 6.69
N VAL A 141 -19.28 9.69 7.74
CA VAL A 141 -17.84 9.56 7.95
C VAL A 141 -17.49 8.07 7.99
N ILE A 142 -16.69 7.61 7.04
CA ILE A 142 -16.33 6.20 6.89
C ILE A 142 -14.82 6.06 7.00
N GLY A 143 -14.35 5.07 7.77
CA GLY A 143 -12.92 4.80 7.93
C GLY A 143 -12.62 3.33 8.14
N GLY A 144 -11.35 2.95 7.99
CA GLY A 144 -10.91 1.56 8.06
C GLY A 144 -10.62 1.03 9.46
N SER A 145 -10.49 1.90 10.47
CA SER A 145 -10.20 1.48 11.85
C SER A 145 -10.93 2.32 12.90
N ASP A 146 -11.29 1.69 14.01
CA ASP A 146 -11.90 2.38 15.15
C ASP A 146 -10.98 3.44 15.75
N LEU A 147 -9.66 3.22 15.71
CA LEU A 147 -8.70 4.16 16.29
C LEU A 147 -8.72 5.49 15.54
N ASP A 148 -8.71 5.43 14.19
CA ASP A 148 -8.75 6.63 13.35
C ASP A 148 -10.10 7.35 13.51
N LEU A 149 -11.19 6.61 13.50
CA LEU A 149 -12.55 7.15 13.67
C LEU A 149 -12.76 7.78 15.04
N LYS A 150 -12.24 7.18 16.12
CA LYS A 150 -12.29 7.77 17.46
C LYS A 150 -11.52 9.08 17.55
N ALA A 151 -10.37 9.17 16.88
CA ALA A 151 -9.60 10.41 16.82
C ALA A 151 -10.39 11.53 16.15
N ILE A 152 -11.01 11.27 15.00
CA ILE A 152 -11.87 12.22 14.28
C ILE A 152 -13.09 12.57 15.12
N SER A 153 -13.78 11.60 15.70
CA SER A 153 -14.96 11.82 16.55
C SER A 153 -14.63 12.75 17.73
N LYS A 154 -13.50 12.53 18.39
CA LYS A 154 -13.06 13.40 19.50
C LYS A 154 -12.81 14.85 19.05
N LEU A 155 -12.23 15.05 17.87
CA LEU A 155 -12.02 16.38 17.30
C LEU A 155 -13.35 17.07 16.96
N ILE A 156 -14.30 16.33 16.37
CA ILE A 156 -15.64 16.82 16.05
C ILE A 156 -16.36 17.26 17.33
N GLN A 157 -16.40 16.40 18.34
CA GLN A 157 -17.02 16.69 19.62
C GLN A 157 -16.40 17.90 20.30
N THR A 158 -15.07 17.99 20.31
CA THR A 158 -14.36 19.17 20.84
C THR A 158 -14.70 20.41 20.04
N GLY A 159 -14.77 20.32 18.73
CA GLY A 159 -15.15 21.42 17.84
C GLY A 159 -16.51 21.98 18.19
N PHE A 160 -17.54 21.13 18.32
CA PHE A 160 -18.89 21.58 18.69
C PHE A 160 -18.98 22.10 20.13
N ASN A 161 -18.43 21.38 21.11
CA ASN A 161 -18.54 21.71 22.52
C ASN A 161 -17.80 23.02 22.89
N LYS A 162 -16.89 23.49 22.04
CA LYS A 162 -16.09 24.70 22.30
C LYS A 162 -16.45 25.89 21.41
N VAL A 163 -17.40 25.69 20.48
CA VAL A 163 -17.97 26.83 19.75
C VAL A 163 -18.73 27.72 20.72
N ASN A 164 -18.58 29.04 20.55
CA ASN A 164 -19.35 29.98 21.35
C ASN A 164 -20.84 29.91 20.95
N PRO A 165 -21.75 29.52 21.86
CA PRO A 165 -23.18 29.40 21.57
C PRO A 165 -23.84 30.71 21.13
N ALA A 166 -23.21 31.85 21.45
CA ALA A 166 -23.69 33.15 21.01
C ALA A 166 -23.69 33.33 19.48
N PHE A 167 -22.94 32.51 18.73
CA PHE A 167 -22.94 32.56 17.27
C PHE A 167 -24.04 31.68 16.61
N PHE A 168 -25.08 31.35 17.33
CA PHE A 168 -26.23 30.55 16.84
C PHE A 168 -25.87 29.24 16.18
N VAL A 169 -24.76 28.67 16.59
CA VAL A 169 -24.31 27.36 16.08
C VAL A 169 -25.00 26.25 16.88
N PRO A 170 -25.59 25.26 16.23
CA PRO A 170 -26.20 24.13 16.91
C PRO A 170 -25.22 23.43 17.85
N GLN A 171 -25.69 23.12 19.07
CA GLN A 171 -24.87 22.43 20.06
C GLN A 171 -24.99 20.93 19.92
N LEU A 172 -23.98 20.22 20.41
CA LEU A 172 -24.00 18.76 20.47
C LEU A 172 -24.97 18.31 21.57
N ILE A 173 -25.96 17.50 21.20
CA ILE A 173 -27.00 16.99 22.15
C ILE A 173 -26.83 15.49 22.44
N SER A 174 -26.08 14.75 21.62
CA SER A 174 -25.79 13.35 21.82
C SER A 174 -24.41 13.00 21.28
N GLU A 175 -23.69 12.17 22.00
CA GLU A 175 -22.32 11.72 21.67
C GLU A 175 -22.28 10.20 21.74
N TRP A 176 -22.33 9.57 20.58
CA TRP A 176 -22.21 8.13 20.46
C TRP A 176 -21.06 7.80 19.52
N ASP A 177 -20.43 6.65 19.70
CA ASP A 177 -19.28 6.24 18.87
C ASP A 177 -19.61 6.11 17.38
N SER A 178 -20.88 5.88 17.04
CA SER A 178 -21.34 5.67 15.66
C SER A 178 -22.31 6.73 15.14
N LEU A 179 -22.97 7.46 16.04
CA LEU A 179 -23.95 8.49 15.67
C LEU A 179 -23.82 9.70 16.60
N VAL A 180 -23.57 10.86 16.00
CA VAL A 180 -23.51 12.13 16.70
C VAL A 180 -24.70 12.97 16.28
N GLU A 181 -25.54 13.36 17.22
CA GLU A 181 -26.70 14.21 17.01
C GLU A 181 -26.38 15.64 17.42
N ILE A 182 -26.65 16.59 16.54
CA ILE A 182 -26.39 18.01 16.73
C ILE A 182 -27.69 18.77 16.76
N GLY A 183 -27.86 19.64 17.73
CA GLY A 183 -29.09 20.41 17.88
C GLY A 183 -29.19 21.07 19.24
N LEU A 184 -30.38 21.48 19.61
CA LEU A 184 -30.69 22.13 20.88
C LEU A 184 -31.38 21.17 21.82
N LYS A 185 -31.08 21.28 23.10
CA LYS A 185 -31.79 20.57 24.17
C LYS A 185 -32.44 21.61 25.07
N GLU A 186 -33.75 21.61 25.11
CA GLU A 186 -34.52 22.49 25.98
C GLU A 186 -34.45 22.08 27.45
N LYS A 187 -34.85 22.98 28.35
CA LYS A 187 -34.78 22.73 29.79
C LYS A 187 -35.69 21.63 30.29
N ASP A 188 -36.77 21.38 29.59
CA ASP A 188 -37.72 20.29 29.83
C ASP A 188 -37.25 18.91 29.31
N GLY A 189 -36.07 18.89 28.66
CA GLY A 189 -35.50 17.70 28.05
C GLY A 189 -35.90 17.45 26.59
N PHE A 190 -36.76 18.31 26.02
CA PHE A 190 -37.11 18.23 24.61
C PHE A 190 -35.88 18.48 23.72
N ARG A 191 -35.76 17.71 22.65
CA ARG A 191 -34.62 17.79 21.71
C ARG A 191 -35.09 18.31 20.37
N ILE A 192 -34.40 19.34 19.87
CA ILE A 192 -34.61 19.90 18.54
C ILE A 192 -33.40 19.52 17.70
N PRO A 193 -33.44 18.40 16.94
CA PRO A 193 -32.33 18.00 16.12
C PRO A 193 -32.11 18.99 15.00
N HIS A 194 -30.86 19.29 14.72
CA HIS A 194 -30.45 20.15 13.61
C HIS A 194 -29.88 19.30 12.48
N SER A 195 -28.91 18.40 12.79
CA SER A 195 -28.27 17.51 11.84
C SER A 195 -27.64 16.30 12.56
N HIS A 196 -27.19 15.34 11.78
CA HIS A 196 -26.57 14.12 12.28
C HIS A 196 -25.20 13.87 11.63
N ILE A 197 -24.33 13.17 12.36
CA ILE A 197 -23.07 12.64 11.81
C ILE A 197 -23.08 11.14 12.08
N SER A 198 -23.03 10.35 11.00
CA SER A 198 -22.90 8.89 11.06
C SER A 198 -21.42 8.52 10.91
N ILE A 199 -20.89 7.78 11.87
CA ILE A 199 -19.49 7.33 11.89
C ILE A 199 -19.44 5.81 11.72
N THR A 200 -18.89 5.33 10.63
CA THR A 200 -18.93 3.91 10.24
C THR A 200 -17.54 3.35 10.04
N ASN A 201 -17.25 2.22 10.71
CA ASN A 201 -16.07 1.43 10.41
C ASN A 201 -16.35 0.49 9.23
N ALA A 202 -15.63 0.69 8.12
CA ALA A 202 -15.82 -0.08 6.89
C ALA A 202 -15.48 -1.56 7.05
N ASN A 203 -14.55 -1.90 7.94
CA ASN A 203 -14.09 -3.28 8.17
C ASN A 203 -14.91 -4.04 9.22
N LYS A 204 -15.92 -3.41 9.85
CA LYS A 204 -16.77 -4.04 10.86
C LYS A 204 -18.20 -4.30 10.36
N GLY A 205 -18.81 -5.33 10.92
CA GLY A 205 -20.19 -5.72 10.63
C GLY A 205 -20.31 -6.75 9.51
N THR A 206 -21.50 -7.33 9.38
CA THR A 206 -21.83 -8.39 8.41
C THR A 206 -22.31 -7.86 7.06
N ALA A 207 -22.60 -6.55 6.96
CA ALA A 207 -23.01 -5.93 5.72
C ALA A 207 -21.87 -5.89 4.71
N LYS A 208 -22.16 -6.20 3.43
CA LYS A 208 -21.18 -6.07 2.33
C LYS A 208 -20.71 -4.63 2.19
N SER A 209 -19.51 -4.43 1.68
CA SER A 209 -18.95 -3.08 1.49
C SER A 209 -19.88 -2.16 0.68
N SER A 210 -20.49 -2.68 -0.39
CA SER A 210 -21.45 -1.95 -1.22
C SER A 210 -22.71 -1.50 -0.45
N GLU A 211 -23.17 -2.25 0.54
CA GLU A 211 -24.36 -1.90 1.34
C GLU A 211 -24.10 -0.71 2.26
N LYS A 212 -22.86 -0.47 2.65
CA LYS A 212 -22.46 0.65 3.54
C LYS A 212 -22.57 2.02 2.86
N GLY A 213 -22.57 2.06 1.53
CA GLY A 213 -22.75 3.27 0.74
C GLY A 213 -24.16 3.46 0.17
N ALA A 214 -24.96 2.38 0.14
CA ALA A 214 -26.27 2.39 -0.47
C ALA A 214 -27.33 3.08 0.41
N GLY A 215 -28.26 3.78 -0.24
CA GLY A 215 -29.41 4.41 0.45
C GLY A 215 -29.07 5.66 1.28
N LEU A 216 -27.85 6.17 1.20
CA LEU A 216 -27.46 7.41 1.83
C LEU A 216 -27.93 8.60 0.98
N SER A 217 -28.44 9.63 1.65
CA SER A 217 -28.67 10.96 1.05
C SER A 217 -27.92 12.00 1.89
N PRO A 218 -26.59 11.95 1.88
CA PRO A 218 -25.80 12.75 2.79
C PRO A 218 -25.72 14.22 2.36
N VAL A 219 -25.58 15.11 3.32
CA VAL A 219 -25.18 16.53 3.10
C VAL A 219 -23.65 16.69 3.13
N GLY A 220 -22.94 15.69 3.62
CA GLY A 220 -21.50 15.56 3.61
C GLY A 220 -21.11 14.08 3.55
N PHE A 221 -20.09 13.74 2.75
CA PHE A 221 -19.60 12.37 2.62
C PHE A 221 -18.07 12.36 2.66
N ILE A 222 -17.52 11.69 3.66
CA ILE A 222 -16.09 11.67 3.92
C ILE A 222 -15.63 10.24 4.15
N MET A 223 -14.64 9.81 3.39
CA MET A 223 -13.91 8.56 3.64
C MET A 223 -12.49 8.89 4.07
N ASP A 224 -12.11 8.48 5.27
CA ASP A 224 -10.76 8.68 5.80
C ASP A 224 -9.94 7.39 5.79
N GLU A 225 -8.64 7.54 5.46
CA GLU A 225 -7.69 6.43 5.37
C GLU A 225 -8.12 5.34 4.37
N ILE A 226 -8.48 5.76 3.14
CA ILE A 226 -8.98 4.87 2.08
C ILE A 226 -7.99 3.73 1.70
N GLY A 227 -6.70 3.86 2.02
CA GLY A 227 -5.72 2.78 1.90
C GLY A 227 -5.83 1.68 2.96
N LYS A 228 -6.90 1.65 3.80
CA LYS A 228 -7.08 0.66 4.87
C LYS A 228 -8.34 -0.22 4.72
N PHE A 229 -9.16 0.01 3.69
CA PHE A 229 -10.39 -0.75 3.46
C PHE A 229 -10.80 -0.71 1.98
N ASN A 230 -11.69 -1.62 1.58
CA ASN A 230 -12.24 -1.61 0.22
C ASN A 230 -13.25 -0.45 0.05
N PHE A 231 -12.72 0.72 -0.30
CA PHE A 231 -13.51 1.94 -0.43
C PHE A 231 -14.21 2.06 -1.79
N LYS A 232 -13.71 1.42 -2.86
CA LYS A 232 -14.28 1.53 -4.21
C LYS A 232 -15.74 1.08 -4.27
N ASP A 233 -16.04 -0.07 -3.67
CA ASP A 233 -17.40 -0.60 -3.64
C ASP A 233 -18.35 0.35 -2.89
N ILE A 234 -17.88 0.94 -1.78
CA ILE A 234 -18.66 1.90 -1.00
C ILE A 234 -18.88 3.18 -1.79
N LEU A 235 -17.83 3.71 -2.42
CA LEU A 235 -17.91 4.92 -3.22
C LEU A 235 -18.86 4.74 -4.41
N ASN A 236 -18.69 3.66 -5.17
CA ASN A 236 -19.51 3.37 -6.35
C ASN A 236 -20.99 3.23 -6.00
N SER A 237 -21.32 2.66 -4.85
CA SER A 237 -22.70 2.54 -4.37
C SER A 237 -23.26 3.87 -3.83
N ALA A 238 -22.41 4.78 -3.35
CA ALA A 238 -22.81 6.08 -2.80
C ALA A 238 -22.91 7.18 -3.84
N LEU A 239 -22.08 7.17 -4.89
CA LEU A 239 -22.01 8.21 -5.94
C LEU A 239 -23.37 8.63 -6.53
N PRO A 240 -24.31 7.72 -6.83
CA PRO A 240 -25.62 8.10 -7.33
C PRO A 240 -26.43 8.98 -6.37
N SER A 241 -26.20 8.86 -5.06
CA SER A 241 -26.91 9.62 -4.02
C SER A 241 -26.34 11.02 -3.76
N PHE A 242 -25.19 11.37 -4.38
CA PHE A 242 -24.57 12.68 -4.22
C PHE A 242 -25.20 13.78 -5.09
N ILE A 243 -26.09 13.42 -5.99
CA ILE A 243 -26.83 14.38 -6.80
C ILE A 243 -28.06 14.83 -6.03
N THR A 244 -28.10 16.13 -5.68
CA THR A 244 -29.27 16.72 -5.03
C THR A 244 -30.44 16.85 -6.01
N PRO A 245 -31.70 17.01 -5.53
CA PRO A 245 -32.84 17.26 -6.40
C PRO A 245 -32.70 18.52 -7.28
N THR A 246 -31.85 19.46 -6.91
CA THR A 246 -31.53 20.67 -7.65
C THR A 246 -30.46 20.47 -8.73
N GLY A 247 -29.89 19.25 -8.81
CA GLY A 247 -28.81 18.93 -9.76
C GLY A 247 -27.40 19.27 -9.26
N ALA A 248 -27.26 19.91 -8.10
CA ALA A 248 -25.95 20.15 -7.52
C ALA A 248 -25.37 18.84 -6.95
N LYS A 249 -24.09 18.60 -7.16
CA LYS A 249 -23.39 17.46 -6.57
C LYS A 249 -22.81 17.83 -5.22
N LEU A 250 -22.83 16.88 -4.31
CA LEU A 250 -22.12 16.99 -3.05
C LEU A 250 -20.61 16.90 -3.30
N VAL A 251 -19.82 17.76 -2.69
CA VAL A 251 -18.37 17.60 -2.64
C VAL A 251 -18.06 16.46 -1.64
N HIS A 252 -17.85 15.27 -2.16
CA HIS A 252 -17.38 14.15 -1.35
C HIS A 252 -15.86 14.23 -1.17
N VAL A 253 -15.38 13.84 -0.01
CA VAL A 253 -13.96 13.91 0.31
C VAL A 253 -13.43 12.51 0.63
N LEU A 254 -12.47 12.09 -0.17
CA LEU A 254 -11.64 10.92 0.09
C LEU A 254 -10.32 11.38 0.67
N SER A 255 -9.79 10.67 1.63
CA SER A 255 -8.47 11.02 2.16
C SER A 255 -7.69 9.79 2.57
N GLY A 256 -6.38 9.86 2.50
CA GLY A 256 -5.53 8.76 2.88
C GLY A 256 -4.09 9.17 3.13
N THR A 257 -3.41 8.26 3.76
CA THR A 257 -1.96 8.18 3.83
C THR A 257 -1.58 6.79 3.28
N SER A 258 -0.29 6.46 3.25
CA SER A 258 0.14 5.12 2.90
C SER A 258 -0.55 4.06 3.79
N GLY A 259 -1.06 3.01 3.18
CA GLY A 259 -1.82 1.95 3.86
C GLY A 259 -1.35 0.54 3.52
N ASN A 260 -2.23 -0.45 3.67
CA ASN A 260 -1.98 -1.83 3.28
C ASN A 260 -1.78 -1.90 1.75
N GLU A 261 -0.80 -2.71 1.30
CA GLU A 261 -0.38 -2.82 -0.10
C GLU A 261 -1.52 -3.08 -1.09
N GLU A 262 -2.46 -3.95 -0.75
CA GLU A 262 -3.57 -4.31 -1.61
C GLU A 262 -4.55 -3.15 -1.82
N LEU A 263 -4.85 -2.48 -0.73
CA LEU A 263 -5.78 -1.35 -0.71
C LEU A 263 -5.11 -0.06 -1.17
N SER A 264 -3.79 0.06 -1.02
CA SER A 264 -3.00 1.17 -1.56
C SER A 264 -2.96 1.18 -3.09
N LYS A 265 -3.03 0.02 -3.73
CA LYS A 265 -3.14 -0.07 -5.20
C LYS A 265 -4.41 0.63 -5.69
N ASP A 266 -5.54 0.36 -5.05
CA ASP A 266 -6.81 1.01 -5.37
C ASP A 266 -6.79 2.52 -5.07
N ALA A 267 -6.17 2.92 -3.98
CA ALA A 267 -5.97 4.32 -3.64
C ALA A 267 -5.07 5.04 -4.65
N LYS A 268 -4.02 4.38 -5.15
CA LYS A 268 -3.15 4.89 -6.21
C LYS A 268 -3.92 5.10 -7.50
N GLU A 269 -4.76 4.13 -7.89
CA GLU A 269 -5.59 4.25 -9.09
C GLU A 269 -6.53 5.45 -9.02
N VAL A 270 -7.24 5.64 -7.90
CA VAL A 270 -8.15 6.78 -7.71
C VAL A 270 -7.39 8.10 -7.72
N LEU A 271 -6.21 8.15 -7.09
CA LEU A 271 -5.39 9.36 -7.09
C LEU A 271 -4.84 9.70 -8.47
N SER A 272 -4.47 8.68 -9.27
CA SER A 272 -3.89 8.84 -10.61
C SER A 272 -4.93 9.03 -11.73
N ASN A 273 -6.18 8.60 -11.51
CA ASN A 273 -7.28 8.73 -12.45
C ASN A 273 -8.50 9.37 -11.77
N PRO A 274 -8.38 10.60 -11.25
CA PRO A 274 -9.45 11.24 -10.47
C PRO A 274 -10.73 11.47 -11.26
N GLU A 275 -10.64 11.65 -12.57
CA GLU A 275 -11.78 11.90 -13.47
C GLU A 275 -12.78 10.73 -13.47
N ASP A 276 -12.28 9.48 -13.40
CA ASP A 276 -13.10 8.26 -13.38
C ASP A 276 -13.97 8.15 -12.11
N TYR A 277 -13.58 8.87 -11.06
CA TYR A 277 -14.24 8.88 -9.75
C TYR A 277 -14.94 10.21 -9.45
N SER A 278 -15.16 11.04 -10.44
CA SER A 278 -15.75 12.39 -10.28
C SER A 278 -15.00 13.24 -9.28
N LEU A 279 -13.68 13.20 -9.28
CA LEU A 279 -12.79 13.95 -8.41
C LEU A 279 -12.08 15.06 -9.18
N ILE A 280 -11.72 16.12 -8.47
CA ILE A 280 -10.91 17.19 -9.03
C ILE A 280 -9.50 16.72 -9.36
N THR A 281 -8.96 17.20 -10.46
CA THR A 281 -7.54 17.09 -10.81
C THR A 281 -6.74 18.22 -10.17
N MET A 282 -5.47 17.97 -9.89
CA MET A 282 -4.57 18.97 -9.33
C MET A 282 -4.46 20.19 -10.25
N ASP A 283 -4.57 21.36 -9.66
CA ASP A 283 -4.27 22.62 -10.33
C ASP A 283 -2.76 22.91 -10.31
N TRP A 284 -2.10 22.65 -11.42
CA TRP A 284 -0.66 22.85 -11.59
C TRP A 284 -0.23 24.30 -11.34
N ASP A 285 -1.05 25.28 -11.72
CA ASP A 285 -0.70 26.70 -11.53
C ASP A 285 -0.73 27.10 -10.05
N LYS A 286 -1.66 26.52 -9.28
CA LYS A 286 -1.66 26.68 -7.81
C LYS A 286 -0.46 25.99 -7.19
N LEU A 287 -0.10 24.82 -7.68
CA LEU A 287 1.03 24.07 -7.19
C LEU A 287 2.36 24.82 -7.48
N GLU A 288 2.54 25.36 -8.68
CA GLU A 288 3.73 26.17 -9.03
C GLU A 288 3.96 27.36 -8.13
N ARG A 289 2.89 27.99 -7.65
CA ARG A 289 3.01 29.11 -6.72
C ARG A 289 3.49 28.68 -5.34
N ASN A 290 3.27 27.42 -5.01
CA ASN A 290 3.34 26.94 -3.64
C ASN A 290 4.28 25.73 -3.43
N VAL A 291 4.77 25.07 -4.47
CA VAL A 291 5.66 23.90 -4.40
C VAL A 291 6.98 24.20 -5.16
N ASP A 292 7.98 23.38 -4.91
CA ASP A 292 9.24 23.40 -5.61
C ASP A 292 9.01 23.33 -7.15
N PRO A 293 9.48 24.33 -7.90
CA PRO A 293 9.30 24.38 -9.37
C PRO A 293 9.83 23.13 -10.08
N ASP A 294 10.89 22.52 -9.56
CA ASP A 294 11.49 21.31 -10.16
C ASP A 294 10.53 20.12 -10.05
N TYR A 295 9.81 19.98 -8.92
CA TYR A 295 8.80 18.95 -8.74
C TYR A 295 7.65 19.13 -9.75
N VAL A 296 7.12 20.33 -9.86
CA VAL A 296 6.01 20.62 -10.80
C VAL A 296 6.44 20.38 -12.25
N THR A 297 7.63 20.80 -12.64
CA THR A 297 8.18 20.57 -13.97
C THR A 297 8.33 19.08 -14.27
N TRP A 298 8.82 18.32 -13.31
CA TRP A 298 8.98 16.88 -13.44
C TRP A 298 7.64 16.15 -13.59
N GLU A 299 6.65 16.47 -12.75
CA GLU A 299 5.33 15.86 -12.85
C GLU A 299 4.58 16.24 -14.15
N ARG A 300 4.71 17.48 -14.58
CA ARG A 300 4.19 17.91 -15.89
C ARG A 300 4.83 17.15 -17.05
N SER A 301 6.13 16.87 -16.96
CA SER A 301 6.85 16.10 -17.99
C SER A 301 6.33 14.67 -18.11
N LYS A 302 5.88 14.08 -17.01
CA LYS A 302 5.25 12.74 -16.97
C LYS A 302 3.83 12.73 -17.52
N LYS A 303 3.22 13.90 -17.77
CA LYS A 303 1.81 14.04 -18.18
C LYS A 303 0.83 13.34 -17.24
N GLN A 304 1.21 13.14 -15.99
CA GLN A 304 0.33 12.52 -15.00
C GLN A 304 -0.71 13.53 -14.51
N LYS A 305 -1.96 13.12 -14.55
CA LYS A 305 -3.04 13.81 -13.85
C LYS A 305 -3.27 13.09 -12.54
N PHE A 306 -3.36 13.79 -11.44
CA PHE A 306 -3.73 13.21 -10.15
C PHE A 306 -4.56 14.18 -9.33
N SER A 307 -5.21 13.68 -8.28
CA SER A 307 -5.99 14.49 -7.36
C SER A 307 -5.07 15.26 -6.40
N VAL A 308 -5.57 15.76 -5.29
CA VAL A 308 -4.79 16.66 -4.43
C VAL A 308 -3.77 15.91 -3.60
N PHE A 309 -2.51 16.30 -3.73
CA PHE A 309 -1.40 15.74 -2.98
C PHE A 309 -0.68 16.82 -2.17
N VAL A 310 -0.46 16.56 -0.88
CA VAL A 310 0.26 17.44 0.05
C VAL A 310 1.63 16.82 0.36
N PRO A 311 2.70 17.29 -0.28
CA PRO A 311 4.04 16.77 -0.05
C PRO A 311 4.57 17.16 1.35
N ALA A 312 5.54 16.41 1.84
CA ALA A 312 6.04 16.57 3.21
C ALA A 312 6.69 17.94 3.47
N GLN A 313 7.37 18.49 2.48
CA GLN A 313 8.00 19.81 2.59
C GLN A 313 6.96 20.94 2.75
N MET A 314 5.74 20.77 2.25
CA MET A 314 4.66 21.73 2.43
C MET A 314 4.14 21.75 3.88
N SER A 315 4.12 20.61 4.55
CA SER A 315 3.46 20.45 5.84
C SER A 315 4.38 20.02 6.97
N TYR A 316 5.68 20.12 6.78
CA TYR A 316 6.65 19.67 7.76
C TYR A 316 6.65 20.57 8.99
N ARG A 317 5.84 20.19 9.96
CA ARG A 317 5.64 20.93 11.22
C ARG A 317 6.85 21.04 12.14
N LEU A 318 7.86 20.18 11.95
CA LEU A 318 9.14 20.30 12.70
C LEU A 318 9.98 21.46 12.19
N ALA A 319 9.42 22.11 11.24
CA ALA A 319 10.17 22.93 10.48
C ALA A 319 10.55 24.20 11.07
N VAL A 320 11.32 24.60 10.46
CA VAL A 320 11.98 25.83 10.30
C VAL A 320 10.91 26.89 10.16
N PRO A 321 10.54 27.55 11.27
CA PRO A 321 9.76 28.74 11.11
C PRO A 321 10.58 29.60 10.17
N LYS A 322 9.98 30.05 9.09
CA LYS A 322 10.64 30.93 8.19
C LYS A 322 10.99 32.23 8.91
N VAL A 323 12.24 32.36 9.27
CA VAL A 323 12.84 33.60 9.69
C VAL A 323 13.47 34.15 8.44
N ASP A 324 12.94 35.20 7.91
CA ASP A 324 13.48 36.10 6.90
C ASP A 324 12.97 36.10 5.45
N SER A 325 12.91 37.32 4.95
CA SER A 325 12.95 37.84 3.58
C SER A 325 12.18 37.14 2.44
N THR A 326 11.97 35.86 2.51
CA THR A 326 11.15 35.09 1.55
C THR A 326 9.65 35.15 1.88
N LEU A 327 9.27 35.37 3.12
CA LEU A 327 7.88 35.70 3.50
C LEU A 327 7.42 37.00 2.91
N ASP A 328 8.29 38.03 2.94
CA ASP A 328 8.04 39.30 2.25
C ASP A 328 7.86 39.08 0.75
N LYS A 329 8.59 38.10 0.17
CA LYS A 329 8.54 37.78 -1.25
C LYS A 329 7.29 36.97 -1.66
N TYR A 330 6.81 36.07 -0.79
CA TYR A 330 5.65 35.23 -1.04
C TYR A 330 4.33 35.82 -0.51
N LEU A 331 4.38 36.53 0.62
CA LEU A 331 3.18 37.00 1.31
C LEU A 331 3.13 38.54 1.38
N GLY A 332 4.22 39.23 1.11
CA GLY A 332 4.31 40.72 1.28
C GLY A 332 4.10 41.19 2.72
N ILE A 333 4.32 40.30 3.70
CA ILE A 333 4.06 40.56 5.11
C ILE A 333 5.36 40.58 5.89
N LYS A 334 5.59 41.63 6.66
CA LYS A 334 6.77 41.72 7.52
C LYS A 334 6.63 40.80 8.73
N ASN A 335 7.76 40.26 9.21
CA ASN A 335 7.83 39.33 10.33
C ASN A 335 7.09 39.77 11.61
N GLU A 336 7.05 41.06 11.87
CA GLU A 336 6.37 41.66 13.05
C GLU A 336 4.86 41.44 13.01
N ASP A 337 4.26 41.29 11.83
CA ASP A 337 2.83 41.14 11.66
C ASP A 337 2.39 39.66 11.69
N LEU A 338 3.28 38.71 11.46
CA LEU A 338 2.95 37.28 11.45
C LEU A 338 2.51 36.76 12.81
N SER A 339 3.06 37.24 13.89
CA SER A 339 2.63 36.88 15.25
C SER A 339 1.20 37.30 15.53
N LYS A 340 0.72 38.34 14.85
CA LYS A 340 -0.65 38.88 14.95
C LYS A 340 -1.64 38.14 14.07
N ILE A 341 -1.18 37.51 12.99
CA ILE A 341 -2.04 36.93 11.94
C ILE A 341 -2.31 35.42 12.13
N LYS A 342 -1.87 34.76 13.16
CA LYS A 342 -2.09 33.31 13.39
C LYS A 342 -1.83 32.43 12.18
N VAL A 343 -0.87 32.81 11.31
CA VAL A 343 -0.48 32.09 10.13
C VAL A 343 0.84 31.35 10.38
N LYS A 344 0.93 30.09 9.98
CA LYS A 344 2.16 29.32 9.97
C LYS A 344 2.60 29.11 8.53
N VAL A 345 3.78 29.57 8.22
CA VAL A 345 4.39 29.37 6.91
C VAL A 345 5.63 28.51 7.06
N THR A 346 5.80 27.59 6.13
CA THR A 346 6.92 26.65 6.07
C THR A 346 7.91 27.09 5.00
N ASP A 347 9.20 27.05 5.31
CA ASP A 347 10.24 27.13 4.27
C ASP A 347 10.39 25.76 3.61
N TRP A 348 9.81 25.60 2.42
CA TRP A 348 9.76 24.31 1.75
C TRP A 348 11.13 23.82 1.29
N GLY A 349 12.00 24.72 0.82
CA GLY A 349 13.37 24.36 0.42
C GLY A 349 14.16 23.82 1.61
N THR A 350 14.13 24.53 2.73
CA THR A 350 14.80 24.06 3.95
C THR A 350 14.14 22.80 4.51
N ALA A 351 12.80 22.68 4.48
CA ALA A 351 12.11 21.50 4.91
C ALA A 351 12.47 20.27 4.06
N LYS A 352 12.54 20.44 2.73
CA LYS A 352 12.97 19.38 1.79
C LYS A 352 14.39 18.92 2.10
N GLN A 353 15.31 19.87 2.31
CA GLN A 353 16.71 19.55 2.64
C GLN A 353 16.81 18.77 3.94
N VAL A 354 16.13 19.20 5.02
CA VAL A 354 16.12 18.51 6.32
C VAL A 354 15.56 17.09 6.19
N LEU A 355 14.50 16.89 5.42
CA LEU A 355 13.91 15.57 5.17
C LEU A 355 14.85 14.68 4.35
N THR A 356 15.52 15.23 3.34
CA THR A 356 16.50 14.53 2.51
C THR A 356 17.72 14.13 3.34
N ASP A 357 18.26 15.03 4.15
CA ASP A 357 19.39 14.74 5.03
C ASP A 357 19.05 13.64 6.05
N LYS A 358 17.84 13.71 6.60
CA LYS A 358 17.34 12.64 7.49
C LYS A 358 17.24 11.31 6.77
N LEU A 359 16.71 11.28 5.55
CA LEU A 359 16.63 10.08 4.73
C LEU A 359 18.02 9.48 4.46
N ASN A 360 18.98 10.33 4.07
CA ASN A 360 20.36 9.93 3.77
C ASN A 360 21.10 9.43 5.01
N SER A 361 20.74 9.90 6.21
CA SER A 361 21.36 9.45 7.48
C SER A 361 20.93 8.03 7.88
N LEU A 362 19.87 7.48 7.29
CA LEU A 362 19.36 6.15 7.60
C LEU A 362 20.23 5.11 6.88
N LYS A 363 20.67 4.09 7.64
CA LYS A 363 21.53 3.02 7.11
C LYS A 363 20.76 1.86 6.48
N LYS A 364 19.56 1.59 6.99
CA LYS A 364 18.74 0.46 6.54
C LYS A 364 17.76 0.92 5.45
N GLU A 365 17.70 0.21 4.34
CA GLU A 365 16.79 0.55 3.23
C GLU A 365 15.32 0.51 3.66
N GLU A 366 14.91 -0.48 4.44
CA GLU A 366 13.57 -0.54 5.04
C GLU A 366 13.21 0.73 5.84
N SER A 367 14.20 1.29 6.56
CA SER A 367 13.99 2.54 7.32
C SER A 367 13.86 3.75 6.40
N LYS A 368 14.58 3.77 5.27
CA LYS A 368 14.46 4.80 4.25
C LYS A 368 13.11 4.74 3.55
N GLU A 369 12.66 3.55 3.17
CA GLU A 369 11.34 3.34 2.57
C GLU A 369 10.22 3.81 3.51
N LYS A 370 10.26 3.42 4.79
CA LYS A 370 9.32 3.90 5.80
C LYS A 370 9.35 5.42 5.96
N GLN A 371 10.56 6.02 5.91
CA GLN A 371 10.69 7.47 6.01
C GLN A 371 10.06 8.16 4.80
N ARG A 372 10.31 7.69 3.57
CA ARG A 372 9.68 8.20 2.36
C ARG A 372 8.16 8.08 2.42
N MET A 373 7.66 6.91 2.77
CA MET A 373 6.22 6.64 2.87
C MET A 373 5.51 7.55 3.88
N TYR A 374 6.13 7.82 5.02
CA TYR A 374 5.53 8.67 6.04
C TYR A 374 5.67 10.16 5.75
N TYR A 375 6.73 10.53 5.06
CA TYR A 375 7.06 11.90 4.69
C TYR A 375 7.37 11.98 3.19
N PRO A 376 6.36 11.69 2.33
CA PRO A 376 6.55 11.67 0.90
C PRO A 376 6.90 13.05 0.38
N LEU A 377 8.01 13.14 -0.33
CA LEU A 377 8.43 14.35 -1.05
C LEU A 377 7.74 14.43 -2.41
N GLU A 378 7.42 13.27 -2.98
CA GLU A 378 6.79 13.06 -4.28
C GLU A 378 5.60 12.12 -4.14
N ILE A 379 4.68 12.16 -5.11
CA ILE A 379 3.47 11.34 -5.08
C ILE A 379 3.78 9.84 -5.09
N ASP A 380 4.82 9.43 -5.81
CA ASP A 380 5.24 8.04 -5.89
C ASP A 380 5.73 7.49 -4.53
N ASP A 381 6.23 8.36 -3.66
CA ASP A 381 6.65 7.98 -2.31
C ASP A 381 5.47 7.52 -1.42
N VAL A 382 4.26 8.00 -1.68
CA VAL A 382 3.05 7.61 -0.93
C VAL A 382 2.73 6.13 -1.09
N PHE A 383 3.04 5.60 -2.25
CA PHE A 383 2.73 4.23 -2.67
C PHE A 383 3.93 3.31 -2.66
N LEU A 384 5.06 3.77 -2.12
CA LEU A 384 6.14 2.88 -1.75
C LEU A 384 5.56 1.91 -0.72
N THR A 385 5.40 0.69 -1.14
CA THR A 385 5.06 -0.40 -0.24
C THR A 385 6.18 -0.50 0.77
N SER A 386 5.90 -0.18 2.05
CA SER A 386 6.80 -0.62 3.12
C SER A 386 6.73 -2.13 3.06
N SER A 387 7.73 -2.69 2.45
CA SER A 387 7.69 -4.07 2.05
C SER A 387 7.64 -4.97 3.26
N SER A 388 6.45 -5.49 3.57
CA SER A 388 6.36 -6.85 4.03
C SER A 388 6.88 -7.82 2.93
N ASN A 389 7.17 -7.27 1.75
CA ASN A 389 7.76 -8.01 0.64
C ASN A 389 9.26 -8.16 0.87
N PRO A 390 9.77 -9.37 1.13
CA PRO A 390 11.18 -9.63 1.40
C PRO A 390 12.06 -9.54 0.15
N PHE A 391 11.45 -9.51 -1.04
CA PHE A 391 12.15 -9.42 -2.32
C PHE A 391 12.64 -7.99 -2.62
N PRO A 392 13.76 -7.82 -3.37
CA PRO A 392 14.28 -6.51 -3.75
C PRO A 392 13.46 -5.89 -4.88
N THR A 393 12.32 -5.28 -4.54
CA THR A 393 11.32 -4.79 -5.50
C THR A 393 11.89 -3.83 -6.55
N ALA A 394 12.80 -2.94 -6.17
CA ALA A 394 13.43 -2.00 -7.10
C ALA A 394 14.30 -2.71 -8.18
N LEU A 395 15.03 -3.77 -7.78
CA LEU A 395 15.82 -4.56 -8.72
C LEU A 395 14.91 -5.37 -9.64
N ILE A 396 13.82 -5.92 -9.10
CA ILE A 396 12.83 -6.67 -9.85
C ILE A 396 12.13 -5.78 -10.88
N ASP A 397 11.67 -4.60 -10.51
CA ASP A 397 11.08 -3.63 -11.44
C ASP A 397 12.03 -3.27 -12.58
N LYS A 398 13.29 -3.00 -12.24
CA LYS A 398 14.34 -2.74 -13.25
C LYS A 398 14.49 -3.91 -14.21
N ARG A 399 14.50 -5.16 -13.69
CA ARG A 399 14.62 -6.36 -14.51
C ARG A 399 13.42 -6.57 -15.42
N ILE A 400 12.20 -6.38 -14.91
CA ILE A 400 10.96 -6.48 -15.71
C ILE A 400 11.01 -5.52 -16.89
N ARG A 401 11.32 -4.24 -16.65
CA ARG A 401 11.42 -3.23 -17.71
C ARG A 401 12.46 -3.63 -18.76
N PHE A 402 13.64 -4.07 -18.33
CA PHE A 402 14.66 -4.55 -19.24
C PHE A 402 14.16 -5.71 -20.14
N LEU A 403 13.47 -6.70 -19.54
CA LEU A 403 12.95 -7.84 -20.31
C LEU A 403 11.82 -7.43 -21.28
N GLU A 404 10.98 -6.48 -20.89
CA GLU A 404 9.90 -5.95 -21.73
C GLU A 404 10.48 -5.11 -22.89
N ASP A 405 11.44 -4.25 -22.61
CA ASP A 405 12.10 -3.36 -23.61
C ASP A 405 12.90 -4.16 -24.66
N GLU A 406 13.61 -5.21 -24.24
CA GLU A 406 14.40 -6.09 -25.11
C GLU A 406 13.56 -7.21 -25.75
N GLY A 407 12.29 -7.35 -25.39
CA GLY A 407 11.43 -8.42 -25.90
C GLY A 407 11.82 -9.83 -25.44
N LEU A 408 12.56 -9.95 -24.32
CA LEU A 408 13.07 -11.22 -23.78
C LEU A 408 12.07 -11.90 -22.85
N ILE A 409 10.84 -12.07 -23.31
CA ILE A 409 9.72 -12.58 -22.50
C ILE A 409 9.51 -14.11 -22.57
N GLY A 410 10.46 -14.84 -23.12
CA GLY A 410 10.33 -16.28 -23.34
C GLY A 410 9.34 -16.66 -24.47
N LYS A 411 9.40 -17.89 -24.93
CA LYS A 411 8.59 -18.40 -26.06
C LYS A 411 7.54 -19.38 -25.55
N SER A 412 6.28 -19.22 -25.96
CA SER A 412 5.20 -20.18 -25.68
C SER A 412 5.37 -21.43 -26.56
N VAL A 413 5.57 -22.58 -25.94
CA VAL A 413 5.94 -23.81 -26.66
C VAL A 413 5.22 -25.05 -26.13
N GLU A 414 5.10 -26.05 -27.02
CA GLU A 414 4.87 -27.43 -26.66
C GLU A 414 6.15 -28.20 -26.96
N ILE A 415 6.68 -28.93 -25.98
CA ILE A 415 7.93 -29.67 -26.10
C ILE A 415 7.71 -31.09 -25.61
N TYR A 416 8.11 -32.06 -26.46
CA TYR A 416 7.99 -33.47 -26.14
C TYR A 416 9.05 -34.27 -26.88
N ARG A 417 9.27 -35.53 -26.47
CA ARG A 417 10.15 -36.46 -27.17
C ARG A 417 9.34 -37.42 -28.01
N HIS A 418 9.65 -37.52 -29.32
CA HIS A 418 9.02 -38.45 -30.22
C HIS A 418 10.09 -39.23 -30.99
N ASN A 419 10.03 -40.57 -30.95
CA ASN A 419 11.01 -41.46 -31.62
C ASN A 419 12.47 -41.11 -31.28
N GLY A 420 12.75 -40.76 -30.03
CA GLY A 420 14.09 -40.37 -29.55
C GLY A 420 14.54 -38.95 -29.91
N ARG A 421 13.78 -38.21 -30.72
CA ARG A 421 14.05 -36.79 -31.08
C ARG A 421 13.19 -35.87 -30.24
N VAL A 422 13.75 -34.72 -29.90
CA VAL A 422 13.00 -33.65 -29.24
C VAL A 422 12.23 -32.88 -30.31
N MET A 423 10.93 -32.74 -30.08
CA MET A 423 10.02 -31.92 -30.89
C MET A 423 9.71 -30.66 -30.12
N GLN A 424 9.77 -29.52 -30.81
CA GLN A 424 9.42 -28.21 -30.27
C GLN A 424 8.47 -27.55 -31.25
N GLU A 425 7.31 -27.16 -30.77
CA GLU A 425 6.28 -26.49 -31.56
C GLU A 425 5.81 -25.22 -30.86
N PHE A 426 5.36 -24.21 -31.61
CA PHE A 426 4.75 -23.01 -31.02
C PHE A 426 3.39 -23.36 -30.43
N SER A 427 3.11 -22.90 -29.21
CA SER A 427 1.79 -23.07 -28.61
C SER A 427 0.98 -21.78 -28.75
N PRO A 428 -0.23 -21.86 -29.34
CA PRO A 428 -1.12 -20.70 -29.44
C PRO A 428 -1.87 -20.39 -28.14
N LYS A 429 -1.72 -21.21 -27.10
CA LYS A 429 -2.37 -21.01 -25.80
C LYS A 429 -1.92 -19.70 -25.15
N LYS A 430 -2.81 -19.04 -24.42
CA LYS A 430 -2.49 -17.85 -23.65
C LYS A 430 -1.82 -18.19 -22.32
N ARG A 431 -0.87 -17.39 -21.90
CA ARG A 431 -0.26 -17.51 -20.57
C ARG A 431 -1.31 -17.31 -19.49
N ALA A 432 -1.19 -18.03 -18.38
CA ALA A 432 -2.03 -17.80 -17.21
C ALA A 432 -1.65 -16.45 -16.54
N GLU A 433 -2.66 -15.71 -16.11
CA GLU A 433 -2.44 -14.46 -15.41
C GLU A 433 -1.75 -14.68 -14.06
N VAL A 434 -0.91 -13.72 -13.65
CA VAL A 434 -0.23 -13.76 -12.34
C VAL A 434 -1.24 -13.68 -11.20
N SER A 435 -2.32 -12.93 -11.41
CA SER A 435 -3.45 -12.80 -10.48
C SER A 435 -4.64 -13.66 -10.90
N HIS A 436 -4.42 -14.97 -11.09
CA HIS A 436 -5.48 -15.88 -11.51
C HIS A 436 -6.67 -15.85 -10.53
N SER A 437 -7.86 -15.62 -11.08
CA SER A 437 -9.09 -15.44 -10.28
C SER A 437 -9.84 -16.74 -9.98
N GLY A 438 -9.32 -17.88 -10.46
CA GLY A 438 -9.94 -19.22 -10.34
C GLY A 438 -10.48 -19.74 -11.65
N GLY A 439 -10.80 -21.03 -11.68
CA GLY A 439 -11.26 -21.74 -12.86
C GLY A 439 -10.14 -22.34 -13.72
N GLU A 440 -10.47 -22.69 -14.95
CA GLU A 440 -9.53 -23.32 -15.91
C GLU A 440 -8.55 -22.29 -16.48
N ALA A 441 -7.28 -22.67 -16.57
CA ALA A 441 -6.22 -21.92 -17.24
C ALA A 441 -5.33 -22.90 -18.04
N ASP A 442 -5.76 -23.25 -19.24
CA ASP A 442 -4.97 -24.10 -20.15
C ASP A 442 -3.84 -23.25 -20.79
N ALA A 443 -2.73 -23.15 -20.07
CA ALA A 443 -1.61 -22.28 -20.42
C ALA A 443 -0.39 -23.10 -20.91
N PRO A 444 0.42 -22.52 -21.84
CA PRO A 444 1.58 -23.19 -22.40
C PRO A 444 2.76 -23.23 -21.45
N ALA A 445 3.74 -24.07 -21.74
CA ALA A 445 5.08 -23.91 -21.19
C ALA A 445 5.79 -22.71 -21.85
N ILE A 446 6.63 -22.03 -21.08
CA ILE A 446 7.44 -20.90 -21.52
C ILE A 446 8.91 -21.29 -21.52
N LEU A 447 9.54 -21.21 -22.68
CA LEU A 447 10.94 -21.55 -22.89
C LEU A 447 11.82 -20.28 -22.84
N PHE A 448 12.89 -20.34 -22.05
CA PHE A 448 13.87 -19.26 -21.86
C PHE A 448 15.27 -19.66 -22.34
N GLY A 449 15.39 -20.23 -23.47
CA GLY A 449 16.68 -20.67 -24.00
C GLY A 449 16.53 -21.75 -25.07
N GLU A 450 17.55 -22.55 -25.20
CA GLU A 450 17.55 -23.63 -26.17
C GLU A 450 17.13 -24.95 -25.53
N VAL A 451 16.43 -25.78 -26.32
CA VAL A 451 16.05 -27.13 -25.93
C VAL A 451 17.25 -28.05 -26.20
N PRO A 452 17.64 -28.94 -25.25
CA PRO A 452 18.76 -29.83 -25.47
C PRO A 452 18.44 -30.85 -26.56
N GLU A 453 19.23 -30.87 -27.61
CA GLU A 453 19.10 -31.86 -28.70
C GLU A 453 19.43 -33.28 -28.23
N ILE A 454 20.42 -33.39 -27.34
CA ILE A 454 20.89 -34.66 -26.76
C ILE A 454 20.44 -34.69 -25.29
N THR A 455 20.07 -35.87 -24.81
CA THR A 455 19.69 -36.06 -23.41
C THR A 455 20.82 -35.60 -22.49
N PRO A 456 20.60 -34.56 -21.66
CA PRO A 456 21.63 -34.03 -20.77
C PRO A 456 22.03 -35.07 -19.71
N PRO A 457 23.24 -34.96 -19.16
CA PRO A 457 23.62 -35.73 -17.97
C PRO A 457 22.63 -35.48 -16.80
N LYS A 458 22.33 -36.55 -16.06
CA LYS A 458 21.46 -36.44 -14.88
C LYS A 458 22.05 -35.42 -13.89
N PHE A 459 21.20 -34.63 -13.24
CA PHE A 459 21.56 -33.54 -12.32
C PHE A 459 22.18 -32.28 -12.98
N THR A 460 22.21 -32.17 -14.29
CA THR A 460 22.48 -30.92 -14.97
C THR A 460 21.31 -29.95 -14.78
N TYR A 461 20.09 -30.47 -14.90
CA TYR A 461 18.84 -29.78 -14.71
C TYR A 461 18.08 -30.34 -13.52
N VAL A 462 17.43 -29.50 -12.80
CA VAL A 462 16.50 -29.85 -11.71
C VAL A 462 15.17 -29.15 -11.90
N SER A 463 14.13 -29.70 -11.35
CA SER A 463 12.81 -29.08 -11.44
C SER A 463 12.14 -28.96 -10.06
N GLY A 464 11.18 -28.06 -9.99
CA GLY A 464 10.29 -27.91 -8.86
C GLY A 464 8.84 -27.86 -9.31
N LEU A 465 7.99 -28.46 -8.52
CA LEU A 465 6.56 -28.57 -8.76
C LEU A 465 5.79 -28.08 -7.53
N ASP A 466 4.85 -27.18 -7.77
CA ASP A 466 3.75 -26.88 -6.87
C ASP A 466 2.45 -27.33 -7.54
N ASP A 467 1.82 -28.37 -6.99
CA ASP A 467 0.68 -29.04 -7.61
C ASP A 467 -0.65 -28.58 -6.97
N TYR A 468 -1.72 -28.54 -7.74
CA TYR A 468 -3.05 -28.23 -7.23
C TYR A 468 -3.87 -29.51 -7.02
N LYS A 469 -4.86 -29.48 -6.11
CA LYS A 469 -5.45 -30.72 -5.57
C LYS A 469 -6.71 -31.21 -6.26
N LEU A 470 -7.44 -30.38 -6.99
CA LEU A 470 -8.76 -30.73 -7.51
C LEU A 470 -8.96 -30.25 -8.94
N ASP A 471 -9.56 -31.11 -9.80
CA ASP A 471 -9.92 -30.77 -11.16
C ASP A 471 -10.86 -29.57 -11.25
N GLN A 472 -11.87 -29.53 -10.38
CA GLN A 472 -12.83 -28.44 -10.29
C GLN A 472 -12.76 -27.78 -8.92
N SER A 473 -12.32 -26.53 -8.89
CA SER A 473 -12.28 -25.72 -7.68
C SER A 473 -12.36 -24.24 -8.07
N GLU A 474 -13.08 -23.47 -7.31
CA GLU A 474 -13.14 -22.01 -7.43
C GLU A 474 -11.89 -21.33 -6.86
N THR A 475 -10.86 -22.11 -6.47
CA THR A 475 -9.63 -21.56 -5.93
C THR A 475 -8.77 -20.93 -7.03
N SER A 476 -8.03 -19.89 -6.68
CA SER A 476 -7.09 -19.19 -7.55
C SER A 476 -5.75 -19.95 -7.77
N SER A 477 -5.59 -21.16 -7.23
CA SER A 477 -4.33 -21.92 -7.34
C SER A 477 -4.14 -22.52 -8.73
N LEU A 478 -2.95 -22.34 -9.29
CA LEU A 478 -2.45 -22.97 -10.50
C LEU A 478 -1.51 -24.11 -10.14
N GLY A 479 -1.34 -25.08 -11.03
CA GLY A 479 -0.15 -25.92 -11.00
C GLY A 479 1.03 -25.14 -11.58
N ALA A 480 2.14 -25.08 -10.86
CA ALA A 480 3.35 -24.44 -11.34
C ALA A 480 4.52 -25.42 -11.41
N PHE A 481 5.29 -25.33 -12.49
CA PHE A 481 6.41 -26.22 -12.77
C PHE A 481 7.58 -25.44 -13.36
N TYR A 482 8.78 -25.63 -12.80
CA TYR A 482 10.00 -24.96 -13.24
C TYR A 482 11.10 -25.96 -13.51
N ILE A 483 11.85 -25.76 -14.60
CA ILE A 483 13.14 -26.43 -14.83
C ILE A 483 14.23 -25.38 -14.80
N ILE A 484 15.24 -25.60 -13.98
CA ILE A 484 16.40 -24.73 -13.88
C ILE A 484 17.68 -25.49 -14.21
N LYS A 485 18.62 -24.82 -14.90
CA LYS A 485 20.00 -25.27 -15.07
C LYS A 485 20.78 -24.89 -13.83
N ARG A 486 21.51 -25.84 -13.25
CA ARG A 486 22.33 -25.57 -12.06
C ARG A 486 23.50 -24.66 -12.39
N ARG A 487 23.93 -23.89 -11.39
CA ARG A 487 25.09 -23.00 -11.46
C ARG A 487 26.42 -23.75 -11.51
N ASN A 488 27.48 -23.04 -11.89
CA ASN A 488 28.88 -23.52 -11.86
C ASN A 488 29.13 -24.83 -12.63
N LEU A 489 28.29 -25.17 -13.56
CA LEU A 489 28.51 -26.29 -14.45
C LEU A 489 29.34 -25.90 -15.69
N GLU A 490 29.32 -24.62 -16.02
CA GLU A 490 30.09 -23.98 -17.09
C GLU A 490 30.86 -22.78 -16.55
N PRO A 491 32.02 -22.42 -17.13
CA PRO A 491 32.87 -21.33 -16.61
C PRO A 491 32.19 -19.98 -16.48
N ASN A 492 31.18 -19.69 -17.30
CA ASN A 492 30.47 -18.38 -17.33
C ASN A 492 29.03 -18.48 -16.82
N SER A 493 28.70 -19.47 -16.01
CA SER A 493 27.36 -19.65 -15.43
C SER A 493 27.38 -19.60 -13.90
N PRO A 494 27.61 -18.40 -13.32
CA PRO A 494 27.76 -18.27 -11.87
C PRO A 494 26.44 -18.43 -11.11
N CYS A 495 25.32 -18.40 -11.80
CA CYS A 495 23.98 -18.41 -11.24
C CYS A 495 23.10 -19.48 -11.87
N GLU A 496 22.11 -19.97 -11.15
CA GLU A 496 21.08 -20.84 -11.70
C GLU A 496 20.26 -20.08 -12.75
N LYS A 497 19.85 -20.77 -13.82
CA LYS A 497 19.03 -20.20 -14.89
C LYS A 497 17.74 -20.99 -15.09
N ILE A 498 16.63 -20.29 -15.15
CA ILE A 498 15.35 -20.87 -15.56
C ILE A 498 15.44 -21.18 -17.06
N VAL A 499 15.16 -22.40 -17.46
CA VAL A 499 15.13 -22.81 -18.87
C VAL A 499 13.72 -23.04 -19.36
N LEU A 500 12.81 -23.44 -18.47
CA LEU A 500 11.40 -23.63 -18.76
C LEU A 500 10.56 -23.34 -17.51
N SER A 501 9.42 -22.69 -17.72
CA SER A 501 8.36 -22.60 -16.72
C SER A 501 7.01 -22.94 -17.32
N GLN A 502 6.10 -23.44 -16.49
CA GLN A 502 4.70 -23.60 -16.84
C GLN A 502 3.86 -23.31 -15.60
N ALA A 503 2.87 -22.44 -15.73
CA ALA A 503 1.84 -22.25 -14.72
C ALA A 503 0.49 -22.44 -15.42
N ALA A 504 -0.23 -23.51 -15.07
CA ALA A 504 -1.43 -23.91 -15.78
C ALA A 504 -2.42 -24.63 -14.86
N ARG A 505 -3.69 -24.60 -15.23
CA ARG A 505 -4.76 -25.39 -14.64
C ARG A 505 -5.67 -25.88 -15.77
N PRO A 506 -5.25 -26.89 -16.55
CA PRO A 506 -6.09 -27.46 -17.59
C PRO A 506 -7.33 -28.14 -16.99
N PHE A 507 -8.33 -28.38 -17.83
CA PHE A 507 -9.60 -29.01 -17.41
C PHE A 507 -9.40 -30.33 -16.65
N ARG A 508 -8.37 -31.10 -17.03
CA ARG A 508 -7.99 -32.33 -16.32
C ARG A 508 -6.62 -32.18 -15.68
N HIS A 509 -6.55 -32.37 -14.39
CA HIS A 509 -5.30 -32.33 -13.61
C HIS A 509 -4.22 -33.29 -14.21
N SER A 510 -4.65 -34.48 -14.70
CA SER A 510 -3.76 -35.43 -15.36
C SER A 510 -3.07 -34.87 -16.61
N ASP A 511 -3.61 -33.88 -17.29
CA ASP A 511 -2.98 -33.29 -18.48
C ASP A 511 -1.81 -32.40 -18.09
N PHE A 512 -1.92 -31.65 -16.98
CA PHE A 512 -0.80 -30.93 -16.37
C PHE A 512 0.34 -31.90 -15.99
N HIS A 513 0.02 -33.04 -15.36
CA HIS A 513 1.02 -34.05 -15.01
C HIS A 513 1.71 -34.66 -16.23
N LYS A 514 0.98 -34.89 -17.32
CA LYS A 514 1.58 -35.38 -18.59
C LYS A 514 2.55 -34.39 -19.18
N ASP A 515 2.24 -33.09 -19.10
CA ASP A 515 3.14 -32.06 -19.61
C ASP A 515 4.39 -31.95 -18.74
N CYS A 516 4.26 -31.95 -17.41
CA CYS A 516 5.41 -32.01 -16.49
C CYS A 516 6.31 -33.23 -16.78
N GLU A 517 5.73 -34.40 -16.98
CA GLU A 517 6.49 -35.61 -17.33
C GLU A 517 7.26 -35.47 -18.65
N LYS A 518 6.62 -34.96 -19.73
CA LYS A 518 7.29 -34.68 -21.00
C LYS A 518 8.51 -33.79 -20.84
N HIS A 519 8.36 -32.74 -20.04
CA HIS A 519 9.46 -31.82 -19.77
C HIS A 519 10.59 -32.48 -18.98
N LEU A 520 10.27 -33.28 -17.96
CA LEU A 520 11.30 -34.06 -17.24
C LEU A 520 12.08 -34.98 -18.16
N ASP A 521 11.40 -35.65 -19.09
CA ASP A 521 12.04 -36.56 -20.07
C ASP A 521 12.98 -35.80 -21.03
N VAL A 522 12.63 -34.59 -21.46
CA VAL A 522 13.45 -33.80 -22.40
C VAL A 522 14.74 -33.32 -21.71
N TRP A 523 14.67 -32.77 -20.51
CA TRP A 523 15.82 -32.22 -19.78
C TRP A 523 16.53 -33.24 -18.89
N ASN A 524 16.06 -34.51 -18.84
CA ASN A 524 16.53 -35.53 -17.90
C ASN A 524 16.62 -34.95 -16.46
N ALA A 525 15.60 -34.13 -16.11
CA ALA A 525 15.56 -33.39 -14.86
C ALA A 525 14.95 -34.23 -13.74
N VAL A 526 15.35 -33.94 -12.52
CA VAL A 526 14.80 -34.53 -11.30
C VAL A 526 13.95 -33.54 -10.57
N CYS A 527 12.70 -33.89 -10.29
CA CYS A 527 11.69 -32.99 -9.72
C CYS A 527 11.63 -33.08 -8.20
N ASN A 528 11.73 -31.93 -7.54
CA ASN A 528 11.42 -31.76 -6.13
C ASN A 528 10.01 -31.18 -5.98
N MET A 529 9.27 -31.64 -4.97
CA MET A 529 7.89 -31.27 -4.73
C MET A 529 7.50 -31.40 -3.24
N GLU A 530 6.30 -31.00 -2.86
CA GLU A 530 5.79 -31.29 -1.52
C GLU A 530 5.55 -32.81 -1.32
N ALA A 531 6.12 -33.38 -0.24
CA ALA A 531 6.04 -34.80 0.07
C ALA A 531 4.63 -35.30 0.46
N VAL A 532 3.71 -34.40 0.72
CA VAL A 532 2.31 -34.71 1.08
C VAL A 532 1.39 -34.75 -0.14
N ASP A 533 1.80 -34.14 -1.24
CA ASP A 533 1.08 -34.24 -2.50
C ASP A 533 1.56 -35.47 -3.26
N VAL A 534 0.68 -36.46 -3.35
CA VAL A 534 1.01 -37.75 -3.96
C VAL A 534 0.48 -37.90 -5.38
N SER A 535 -0.26 -36.94 -5.90
CA SER A 535 -0.96 -37.04 -7.19
C SER A 535 0.02 -37.18 -8.36
N PHE A 536 1.01 -36.32 -8.45
CA PHE A 536 2.04 -36.39 -9.48
C PHE A 536 2.92 -37.67 -9.32
N LYS A 537 3.23 -38.05 -8.07
CA LYS A 537 3.92 -39.28 -7.79
C LYS A 537 3.12 -40.50 -8.29
N GLN A 538 1.83 -40.56 -8.02
CA GLN A 538 0.96 -41.65 -8.49
C GLN A 538 0.93 -41.71 -10.03
N HIS A 539 0.90 -40.56 -10.71
CA HIS A 539 1.02 -40.50 -12.16
C HIS A 539 2.32 -41.15 -12.65
N LEU A 540 3.45 -40.81 -12.02
CA LEU A 540 4.75 -41.40 -12.37
C LEU A 540 4.88 -42.89 -11.97
N ASP A 541 4.28 -43.31 -10.86
CA ASP A 541 4.25 -44.73 -10.43
C ASP A 541 3.56 -45.63 -11.47
N THR A 542 2.48 -45.17 -12.11
CA THR A 542 1.80 -45.92 -13.18
C THR A 542 2.71 -46.23 -14.34
N LYS A 543 3.81 -45.50 -14.49
CA LYS A 543 4.81 -45.65 -15.58
C LYS A 543 6.17 -46.15 -15.09
N ASN A 544 6.28 -46.48 -13.80
CA ASN A 544 7.53 -46.89 -13.14
C ASN A 544 8.65 -45.84 -13.25
N LYS A 545 8.31 -44.53 -13.25
CA LYS A 545 9.26 -43.43 -13.43
C LYS A 545 9.59 -42.68 -12.13
N SER A 546 8.93 -42.93 -11.02
CA SER A 546 9.09 -42.15 -9.77
C SER A 546 10.54 -42.12 -9.28
N GLU A 547 11.26 -43.26 -9.27
CA GLU A 547 12.66 -43.35 -8.83
C GLU A 547 13.63 -42.59 -9.77
N GLN A 548 13.26 -42.44 -11.04
CA GLN A 548 14.06 -41.72 -12.02
C GLN A 548 13.80 -40.20 -11.98
N CYS A 549 12.54 -39.82 -11.84
CA CYS A 549 12.07 -38.46 -12.06
C CYS A 549 11.90 -37.62 -10.76
N LEU A 550 11.75 -38.25 -9.59
CA LEU A 550 11.52 -37.55 -8.33
C LEU A 550 12.78 -37.48 -7.48
N ALA A 551 12.96 -36.31 -6.85
CA ALA A 551 14.00 -36.10 -5.88
C ALA A 551 13.75 -36.96 -4.62
N PRO A 552 14.78 -37.59 -4.06
CA PRO A 552 14.63 -38.32 -2.80
C PRO A 552 14.21 -37.37 -1.69
N SER A 553 13.61 -37.91 -0.63
CA SER A 553 13.14 -37.12 0.49
C SER A 553 14.24 -36.26 1.12
N ILE A 554 14.01 -34.95 1.18
CA ILE A 554 14.95 -33.95 1.67
C ILE A 554 14.47 -33.43 3.02
N SER A 555 15.40 -33.39 3.99
CA SER A 555 15.17 -32.72 5.28
C SER A 555 16.31 -31.74 5.52
N PHE A 556 15.96 -30.46 5.65
CA PHE A 556 16.94 -29.41 5.91
C PHE A 556 17.32 -29.41 7.40
N SER A 557 18.63 -29.36 7.71
CA SER A 557 19.17 -29.49 9.07
C SER A 557 18.72 -28.41 10.04
N ASN A 558 18.25 -27.27 9.54
CA ASN A 558 17.76 -26.17 10.37
C ASN A 558 16.27 -26.25 10.70
N SER A 559 15.56 -27.23 10.20
CA SER A 559 14.16 -27.47 10.56
C SER A 559 14.12 -28.10 11.96
N VAL A 560 14.12 -27.24 12.97
CA VAL A 560 13.88 -27.71 14.35
C VAL A 560 12.52 -28.36 14.42
N GLN A 561 12.57 -29.68 14.64
CA GLN A 561 11.52 -30.54 14.60
C GLN A 561 10.84 -30.72 15.86
N THR A 562 9.63 -30.46 16.00
CA THR A 562 8.75 -30.94 17.05
C THR A 562 7.70 -31.83 16.38
N GLY A 563 7.92 -33.11 16.43
CA GLY A 563 6.88 -34.06 16.05
C GLY A 563 7.39 -35.30 15.28
N ASN A 564 6.88 -36.45 15.64
CA ASN A 564 7.07 -37.72 14.94
C ASN A 564 6.23 -37.75 13.67
N TYR A 565 6.73 -37.10 12.59
CA TYR A 565 6.08 -37.23 11.28
C TYR A 565 6.59 -38.49 10.58
N LYS A 566 5.74 -39.46 10.36
CA LYS A 566 5.99 -40.50 9.37
C LYS A 566 5.99 -39.85 8.01
N LEU A 567 7.14 -39.90 7.30
CA LEU A 567 7.21 -39.53 5.90
C LEU A 567 6.21 -40.41 5.13
N THR A 568 5.20 -39.80 4.51
CA THR A 568 4.18 -40.48 3.73
C THR A 568 4.71 -40.93 2.37
N THR A 569 5.81 -40.28 1.90
CA THR A 569 6.51 -40.66 0.66
C THR A 569 8.02 -40.70 0.87
N LYS A 570 8.73 -41.39 -0.03
CA LYS A 570 10.19 -41.39 -0.09
C LYS A 570 10.77 -40.20 -0.83
N PHE A 571 9.93 -39.31 -1.35
CA PHE A 571 10.28 -38.27 -2.29
C PHE A 571 9.82 -36.89 -1.76
N GLY A 572 10.53 -35.87 -2.20
CA GLY A 572 10.16 -34.47 -1.99
C GLY A 572 10.47 -33.92 -0.59
N VAL A 573 9.91 -32.75 -0.29
CA VAL A 573 10.11 -32.02 0.97
C VAL A 573 8.81 -32.03 1.78
N TYR A 574 8.92 -32.42 3.05
CA TYR A 574 7.76 -32.33 3.95
C TYR A 574 7.43 -30.84 4.26
N PRO A 575 6.19 -30.38 4.07
CA PRO A 575 5.81 -28.95 4.15
C PRO A 575 5.68 -28.45 5.59
N THR A 576 6.74 -28.58 6.40
CA THR A 576 6.78 -27.93 7.72
C THR A 576 6.99 -26.42 7.56
N ALA A 577 6.52 -25.64 8.53
CA ALA A 577 6.78 -24.19 8.56
C ALA A 577 8.28 -23.85 8.46
N GLY A 578 9.13 -24.66 9.10
CA GLY A 578 10.59 -24.52 9.02
C GLY A 578 11.15 -24.77 7.62
N ASN A 579 10.73 -25.86 6.95
CA ASN A 579 11.18 -26.14 5.60
C ASN A 579 10.69 -25.11 4.59
N LYS A 580 9.42 -24.71 4.68
CA LYS A 580 8.86 -23.64 3.82
C LYS A 580 9.61 -22.35 4.00
N SER A 581 9.86 -21.93 5.24
CA SER A 581 10.63 -20.71 5.54
C SER A 581 12.06 -20.78 5.02
N TYR A 582 12.73 -21.92 5.17
CA TYR A 582 14.08 -22.11 4.69
C TYR A 582 14.17 -21.99 3.16
N MET A 583 13.31 -22.72 2.45
CA MET A 583 13.27 -22.69 0.96
C MET A 583 12.89 -21.29 0.45
N PHE A 584 11.95 -20.65 1.12
CA PHE A 584 11.55 -19.28 0.78
C PHE A 584 12.71 -18.29 0.95
N ASN A 585 13.42 -18.34 2.07
CA ASN A 585 14.57 -17.49 2.29
C ASN A 585 15.69 -17.74 1.27
N LEU A 586 15.88 -18.98 0.79
CA LEU A 586 16.81 -19.26 -0.31
C LEU A 586 16.45 -18.48 -1.57
N VAL A 587 15.17 -18.36 -1.92
CA VAL A 587 14.75 -17.58 -3.09
C VAL A 587 14.97 -16.08 -2.86
N VAL A 588 14.65 -15.58 -1.66
CA VAL A 588 14.91 -14.18 -1.31
C VAL A 588 16.41 -13.86 -1.38
N ASP A 589 17.24 -14.73 -0.80
CA ASP A 589 18.71 -14.56 -0.82
C ASP A 589 19.25 -14.65 -2.24
N PHE A 590 18.77 -15.62 -3.05
CA PHE A 590 19.12 -15.76 -4.46
C PHE A 590 18.88 -14.46 -5.24
N THR A 591 17.75 -13.79 -5.04
CA THR A 591 17.47 -12.53 -5.77
C THR A 591 18.44 -11.40 -5.43
N LYS A 592 19.13 -11.48 -4.30
CA LYS A 592 20.07 -10.47 -3.79
C LYS A 592 21.54 -10.88 -3.94
N GLU A 593 21.83 -12.15 -4.25
CA GLU A 593 23.21 -12.63 -4.44
C GLU A 593 23.91 -11.81 -5.53
N GLU A 594 25.12 -11.33 -5.23
CA GLU A 594 25.97 -10.61 -6.17
C GLU A 594 26.92 -11.55 -6.90
N HIS A 595 26.99 -11.39 -8.22
CA HIS A 595 27.82 -12.21 -9.10
C HIS A 595 28.68 -11.31 -9.99
N VAL A 596 29.99 -11.45 -9.92
CA VAL A 596 30.92 -10.78 -10.85
C VAL A 596 30.81 -11.51 -12.20
N VAL A 597 30.36 -10.82 -13.24
CA VAL A 597 30.14 -11.36 -14.58
C VAL A 597 31.17 -10.91 -15.60
N GLY A 598 32.04 -9.99 -15.26
CA GLY A 598 33.09 -9.46 -16.13
C GLY A 598 33.81 -8.27 -15.51
N ILE A 599 34.67 -7.66 -16.31
CA ILE A 599 35.38 -6.43 -15.99
C ILE A 599 35.07 -5.45 -17.11
N ASP A 600 34.76 -4.22 -16.80
CA ASP A 600 34.50 -3.15 -17.78
C ASP A 600 35.81 -2.60 -18.42
N GLU A 601 35.69 -1.68 -19.37
CA GLU A 601 36.83 -1.06 -20.07
C GLU A 601 37.74 -0.24 -19.13
N ASP A 602 37.21 0.20 -17.98
CA ASP A 602 37.92 0.97 -16.95
C ASP A 602 38.53 0.07 -15.86
N GLY A 603 38.37 -1.25 -15.94
CA GLY A 603 38.93 -2.23 -15.01
C GLY A 603 38.07 -2.49 -13.76
N ASN A 604 36.84 -2.00 -13.72
CA ASN A 604 35.93 -2.26 -12.61
C ASN A 604 35.17 -3.56 -12.83
N GLU A 605 34.84 -4.25 -11.73
CA GLU A 605 34.02 -5.46 -11.78
C GLU A 605 32.57 -5.13 -12.18
N ILE A 606 32.07 -5.85 -13.21
CA ILE A 606 30.65 -5.81 -13.57
C ILE A 606 29.90 -6.78 -12.67
N VAL A 607 29.12 -6.25 -11.75
CA VAL A 607 28.33 -7.03 -10.82
C VAL A 607 26.87 -7.11 -11.26
N LYS A 608 26.31 -8.33 -11.26
CA LYS A 608 24.87 -8.60 -11.45
C LYS A 608 24.32 -9.27 -10.24
N HIS A 609 23.05 -8.98 -9.93
CA HIS A 609 22.33 -9.68 -8.86
C HIS A 609 21.66 -10.93 -9.39
N GLY A 610 21.34 -11.89 -8.51
CA GLY A 610 20.62 -13.11 -8.89
C GLY A 610 19.31 -12.84 -9.65
N VAL A 611 18.61 -11.75 -9.33
CA VAL A 611 17.41 -11.31 -10.06
C VAL A 611 17.68 -11.01 -11.53
N ASP A 612 18.89 -10.56 -11.90
CA ASP A 612 19.28 -10.27 -13.28
C ASP A 612 19.39 -11.53 -14.15
N PHE A 613 19.37 -12.73 -13.54
CA PHE A 613 19.37 -14.02 -14.21
C PHE A 613 17.99 -14.68 -14.30
N ILE A 614 16.95 -14.01 -13.79
CA ILE A 614 15.56 -14.44 -13.95
C ILE A 614 15.01 -13.82 -15.24
N ASP A 615 14.66 -14.68 -16.21
CA ASP A 615 14.05 -14.27 -17.49
C ASP A 615 12.52 -14.44 -17.48
N ASP A 616 11.97 -15.08 -16.44
CA ASP A 616 10.52 -15.26 -16.28
C ASP A 616 9.86 -14.03 -15.67
N ILE A 617 9.25 -13.23 -16.54
CA ILE A 617 8.56 -12.00 -16.14
C ILE A 617 7.35 -12.27 -15.23
N ASP A 618 6.68 -13.40 -15.38
CA ASP A 618 5.52 -13.76 -14.59
C ASP A 618 5.93 -14.14 -13.15
N LEU A 619 7.07 -14.80 -12.98
CA LEU A 619 7.68 -15.05 -11.67
C LEU A 619 8.11 -13.74 -10.99
N LEU A 620 8.73 -12.83 -11.74
CA LEU A 620 9.12 -11.52 -11.23
C LEU A 620 7.90 -10.70 -10.79
N LYS A 621 6.82 -10.69 -11.57
CA LYS A 621 5.56 -10.03 -11.22
C LYS A 621 4.90 -10.66 -9.98
N GLU A 622 4.99 -12.00 -9.83
CA GLU A 622 4.51 -12.68 -8.63
C GLU A 622 5.36 -12.33 -7.40
N MET A 623 6.69 -12.21 -7.54
CA MET A 623 7.58 -11.73 -6.47
C MET A 623 7.26 -10.28 -6.06
N LEU A 624 6.93 -9.39 -7.00
CA LEU A 624 6.50 -8.03 -6.68
C LEU A 624 5.18 -7.99 -5.89
N SER A 625 4.26 -8.88 -6.23
CA SER A 625 2.96 -8.96 -5.57
C SER A 625 2.96 -9.79 -4.29
N TYR A 626 4.12 -10.31 -3.87
CA TYR A 626 4.22 -11.22 -2.73
C TYR A 626 3.69 -10.61 -1.42
N LYS A 627 2.84 -11.38 -0.73
CA LYS A 627 2.28 -11.07 0.58
C LYS A 627 2.30 -12.31 1.46
N LYS A 628 2.66 -12.14 2.71
CA LYS A 628 2.65 -13.27 3.64
C LYS A 628 1.22 -13.83 3.79
N GLY A 629 1.06 -15.11 3.48
CA GLY A 629 -0.23 -15.81 3.54
C GLY A 629 -1.05 -15.76 2.23
N GLY A 630 -0.52 -15.15 1.16
CA GLY A 630 -1.10 -15.25 -0.18
C GLY A 630 -0.79 -16.58 -0.86
N ASN A 631 -1.38 -16.78 -2.03
CA ASN A 631 -1.11 -17.92 -2.91
C ASN A 631 -0.09 -17.50 -3.98
N PHE A 632 1.06 -18.19 -4.05
CA PHE A 632 2.19 -17.85 -4.92
C PHE A 632 2.77 -19.13 -5.52
N ASP A 633 2.06 -19.68 -6.50
CA ASP A 633 2.34 -21.00 -7.06
C ASP A 633 3.69 -21.04 -7.81
N ARG A 634 4.02 -19.96 -8.56
CA ARG A 634 5.29 -19.85 -9.29
C ARG A 634 6.49 -19.75 -8.35
N ILE A 635 6.39 -18.92 -7.32
CA ILE A 635 7.43 -18.79 -6.30
C ILE A 635 7.62 -20.12 -5.59
N THR A 636 6.54 -20.84 -5.25
CA THR A 636 6.61 -22.13 -4.56
C THR A 636 7.29 -23.19 -5.44
N ALA A 637 6.93 -23.29 -6.71
CA ALA A 637 7.57 -24.23 -7.62
C ALA A 637 9.06 -23.90 -7.84
N PHE A 638 9.39 -22.62 -8.05
CA PHE A 638 10.78 -22.18 -8.18
C PHE A 638 11.59 -22.45 -6.89
N MET A 639 10.98 -22.25 -5.73
CA MET A 639 11.54 -22.54 -4.41
C MET A 639 11.94 -24.02 -4.28
N HIS A 640 11.11 -24.95 -4.75
CA HIS A 640 11.41 -26.36 -4.78
C HIS A 640 12.58 -26.69 -5.71
N ALA A 641 12.63 -26.10 -6.91
CA ALA A 641 13.73 -26.29 -7.85
C ALA A 641 15.06 -25.78 -7.28
N LEU A 642 15.08 -24.53 -6.77
CA LEU A 642 16.27 -23.88 -6.24
C LEU A 642 16.82 -24.63 -5.03
N ALA A 643 15.94 -25.03 -4.09
CA ALA A 643 16.35 -25.75 -2.88
C ALA A 643 17.02 -27.09 -3.24
N TYR A 644 16.50 -27.82 -4.23
CA TYR A 644 17.12 -29.06 -4.66
C TYR A 644 18.45 -28.84 -5.38
N ALA A 645 18.56 -27.81 -6.23
CA ALA A 645 19.82 -27.43 -6.86
C ALA A 645 20.92 -27.17 -5.83
N ARG A 646 20.60 -26.36 -4.82
CA ARG A 646 21.52 -26.00 -3.74
C ARG A 646 21.90 -27.20 -2.86
N GLU A 647 20.98 -28.13 -2.64
CA GLU A 647 21.27 -29.35 -1.88
C GLU A 647 22.22 -30.29 -2.65
N LEU A 648 22.06 -30.39 -3.98
CA LEU A 648 22.99 -31.13 -4.84
C LEU A 648 24.39 -30.50 -4.81
N ASP A 649 24.47 -29.15 -4.85
CA ASP A 649 25.75 -28.42 -4.77
C ASP A 649 26.43 -28.63 -3.42
N LYS A 650 25.69 -28.53 -2.34
CA LYS A 650 26.16 -28.76 -0.96
C LYS A 650 26.74 -30.19 -0.78
N ASN A 651 26.14 -31.17 -1.45
CA ASN A 651 26.59 -32.55 -1.41
C ASN A 651 27.64 -32.89 -2.52
N ASN A 652 28.13 -31.88 -3.26
CA ASN A 652 29.11 -32.05 -4.35
C ASN A 652 28.68 -33.05 -5.43
N VAL A 653 27.36 -33.17 -5.68
CA VAL A 653 26.85 -34.05 -6.75
C VAL A 653 27.14 -33.40 -8.09
N ARG A 654 27.99 -34.03 -8.93
CA ARG A 654 28.31 -33.56 -10.27
C ARG A 654 27.45 -34.29 -11.32
N PRO A 655 27.10 -33.65 -12.45
CA PRO A 655 26.60 -34.32 -13.62
C PRO A 655 27.62 -35.41 -14.02
N ASP A 656 27.23 -36.51 -14.58
CA ASP A 656 28.09 -37.66 -14.99
C ASP A 656 28.66 -38.55 -13.88
N GLN A 657 28.47 -38.28 -12.62
CA GLN A 657 28.76 -39.27 -11.59
C GLN A 657 27.77 -40.44 -11.74
N LYS A 658 28.18 -41.55 -12.35
CA LYS A 658 27.47 -42.82 -12.24
C LYS A 658 27.15 -43.04 -10.77
N GLU A 659 25.91 -43.35 -10.46
CA GLU A 659 25.41 -43.56 -9.10
C GLU A 659 26.37 -44.48 -8.31
N LYS A 660 27.29 -43.87 -7.58
CA LYS A 660 27.64 -44.47 -6.28
C LYS A 660 26.37 -44.24 -5.46
N THR A 661 25.72 -45.35 -5.09
CA THR A 661 24.56 -45.37 -4.22
C THR A 661 24.62 -44.21 -3.24
N VAL A 662 24.04 -43.08 -3.60
CA VAL A 662 23.87 -41.92 -2.71
C VAL A 662 22.97 -42.47 -1.62
N LYS A 663 23.55 -42.71 -0.43
CA LYS A 663 22.71 -42.99 0.73
C LYS A 663 21.67 -41.89 0.75
N PRO A 664 20.37 -42.24 0.83
CA PRO A 664 19.32 -41.25 0.77
C PRO A 664 19.69 -40.08 1.69
N ILE A 665 19.65 -38.87 1.17
CA ILE A 665 19.98 -37.61 1.93
C ILE A 665 19.28 -37.58 3.28
N ALA A 666 18.12 -38.25 3.39
CA ALA A 666 17.40 -38.49 4.64
C ALA A 666 18.19 -39.30 5.71
N PHE A 667 19.16 -40.11 5.32
CA PHE A 667 19.94 -40.91 6.30
C PHE A 667 21.16 -40.14 6.86
N GLN A 668 21.74 -39.19 6.14
CA GLN A 668 22.81 -38.36 6.70
C GLN A 668 22.32 -37.42 7.81
N GLY A 669 21.09 -36.93 7.71
CA GLY A 669 20.45 -36.14 8.77
C GLY A 669 20.13 -36.92 10.05
N SER A 670 19.99 -38.27 9.98
CA SER A 670 19.70 -39.09 11.16
C SER A 670 20.93 -39.28 12.09
N ASP A 671 22.10 -39.35 11.52
CA ASP A 671 23.33 -39.51 12.33
C ASP A 671 23.82 -38.18 12.95
N GLU A 672 23.65 -37.07 12.20
CA GLU A 672 23.85 -35.74 12.79
C GLU A 672 22.77 -35.39 13.83
N ARG A 673 21.54 -35.85 13.66
CA ARG A 673 20.49 -35.70 14.69
C ARG A 673 20.84 -36.45 15.98
N LYS A 674 21.39 -37.64 15.91
CA LYS A 674 21.86 -38.37 17.09
C LYS A 674 23.00 -37.62 17.80
N LYS A 675 23.94 -37.05 17.01
CA LYS A 675 25.03 -36.22 17.58
C LYS A 675 24.52 -34.94 18.23
N LEU A 676 23.54 -34.24 17.61
CA LEU A 676 22.92 -33.03 18.15
C LEU A 676 22.05 -33.34 19.38
N GLN A 677 21.32 -34.46 19.40
CA GLN A 677 20.58 -34.90 20.59
C GLN A 677 21.52 -35.28 21.75
N MET A 678 22.63 -35.94 21.48
CA MET A 678 23.65 -36.23 22.52
C MET A 678 24.27 -34.94 23.04
N ASN A 679 24.53 -33.94 22.19
CA ASN A 679 25.06 -32.63 22.63
C ASN A 679 24.00 -31.80 23.39
N ALA A 680 22.73 -31.87 23.01
CA ALA A 680 21.66 -31.19 23.76
C ALA A 680 21.39 -31.81 25.14
N PHE A 681 21.62 -33.11 25.29
CA PHE A 681 21.57 -33.76 26.64
C PHE A 681 22.76 -33.37 27.54
N SER A 682 23.91 -33.06 26.99
CA SER A 682 25.09 -32.61 27.80
C SER A 682 24.92 -31.16 28.32
N PHE A 683 24.14 -30.31 27.63
CA PHE A 683 23.89 -28.93 28.08
C PHE A 683 22.82 -28.79 29.17
N ARG A 684 21.95 -29.82 29.39
CA ARG A 684 20.93 -29.76 30.43
C ARG A 684 21.47 -29.96 31.87
N ASN A 685 22.75 -30.33 32.03
CA ASN A 685 23.37 -30.52 33.35
C ASN A 685 24.25 -29.36 33.80
N LEU A 686 24.31 -28.27 33.10
CA LEU A 686 24.95 -27.04 33.57
C LEU A 686 23.96 -26.24 34.43
N LYS A 687 24.02 -26.42 35.74
CA LYS A 687 23.38 -25.51 36.71
C LYS A 687 24.00 -24.14 36.54
N ILE A 688 23.18 -23.17 36.22
CA ILE A 688 23.53 -21.75 36.30
C ILE A 688 23.53 -21.36 37.78
N PHE A 689 24.67 -20.94 38.26
CA PHE A 689 24.79 -20.11 39.46
C PHE A 689 24.60 -18.65 39.06
#